data_98b5614316c82d2c175971b284c2ca16
#
_entry.id   98b5614316c82d2c175971b284c2ca16
#
_cell.length_a   1.000
_cell.length_b   1.000
_cell.length_c   1.000
_cell.angle_alpha   90.00
_cell.angle_beta   90.00
_cell.angle_gamma   90.00
#
_symmetry.space_group_name_H-M   'P 1'
#
loop_
_entity.id
_entity.type
_entity.pdbx_description
1 polymer ?
#
loop_
_entity_poly.entity_id
_entity_poly.type
_entity_poly.pdbx_seq_one_letter_code
_entity_poly.pdbx_strand_id
1 'polypeptide(L)'
;MLRQSPIFLRGQRLRLPAAWRAYHDESFGYRAARVHEVPDYTPEQLANRAANGSLQRYADMLRSHGHRAANIDPLGLVARDPVAALDPSRYHLSGAYDVDGIIFAGEGQQGPWELKDIVEHLNAVYVGRVAYEYMHSPHKAERLWFMRHLEAREQRLAPNRKRIHSLLAKSEALDKFLQLKFPNLKRYGLEGGESMIPALDSLFRVAAQAGVEHTVLAMPHRGRLNVLLGLLGYPPAGLFRKIKGGSEIPEEFTEGEEDVLDYRAAEGDVLSHLTAVKDLEYDGRHIEVELLPNPSHLEAINPVALGKARAKQYSLLKSSPADCALGDRVLCVQVHGDASFTGQGVVMEGIGLSNLPHYTTGGSVHLVVNIGYTTPAHGARSSMYCSDIGKMVGAPVLHVNGDYPEDVERAMEVAFAYRDRFRKDVIVDLLVYRRWGHNELDVPDLTSPKMYEKIRARQSVPQLYASRLVADGTLTAKEAERERTEYRAQLEAELAREAATDPTTGKPAYQPEWKASPGWEQIVWPASAAAVREPSTGVEESTLAQIGRASVAVPEGFALHDKLRRHIKHRLQAIDAGKGLDWATAEAMAFGALLLEGNDVRISGQDVGRGTFSQRHAMLVDQQTERTVVPLNDWAEKGDTGKKGSGRLELANSSLSEMAVLGFEYGASWERPTLLPIWEAQFGDFFNGAQVIIDTFISSAETKWLRQSGIVLLLPHGLDGAGPEHSSSRIERMLQLTNDPFASQSTEPNVNMHVTFPTTPAQYFHLLRRQMARNFRKPLIVAGPKGLLRLPAAGSSLADMAPGTTFQPVLDDPAISDPSKVDRVLLVSGKLYYELAKARDASSPTTAIVRLEELAPFPFARLRSVLERYANASRFVYVQEEPRNQGAWGHVAARASSGVLPEGKELEYVGRGPSALPAPGLGTLYKAQQAEIIRRALA
;
A
#
# COMPACT_ATOMS: atom_id res chain seq x y z
N MET A 1 -19.57 9.22 -27.14
CA MET A 1 -19.41 8.33 -28.32
C MET A 1 -18.24 7.40 -28.02
N LEU A 2 -18.56 6.23 -27.52
CA LEU A 2 -17.57 5.18 -27.26
C LEU A 2 -17.19 4.55 -28.61
N ARG A 3 -15.96 4.75 -29.06
CA ARG A 3 -15.40 3.97 -30.15
C ARG A 3 -15.00 2.61 -29.60
N GLN A 4 -15.66 1.59 -30.11
CA GLN A 4 -15.35 0.18 -29.89
C GLN A 4 -13.93 -0.12 -30.33
N SER A 5 -13.19 -0.82 -29.46
CA SER A 5 -11.89 -1.42 -29.81
C SER A 5 -12.06 -2.45 -30.91
N PRO A 6 -11.12 -2.57 -31.85
CA PRO A 6 -11.25 -3.51 -32.97
C PRO A 6 -11.15 -4.96 -32.49
N ILE A 7 -12.03 -5.73 -33.08
CA ILE A 7 -12.20 -7.16 -32.95
C ILE A 7 -10.89 -7.90 -33.26
N PHE A 8 -10.52 -8.79 -32.36
CA PHE A 8 -9.45 -9.76 -32.56
C PHE A 8 -9.72 -10.63 -33.82
N LEU A 9 -8.96 -10.41 -34.83
CA LEU A 9 -8.89 -11.33 -36.01
C LEU A 9 -8.02 -12.54 -35.62
N ARG A 10 -8.54 -13.70 -35.97
CA ARG A 10 -7.97 -15.04 -35.78
C ARG A 10 -6.54 -15.18 -36.30
N GLY A 11 -5.65 -15.68 -35.46
CA GLY A 11 -4.73 -16.75 -35.88
C GLY A 11 -3.51 -16.39 -36.70
N GLN A 12 -2.86 -15.23 -36.51
CA GLN A 12 -1.44 -15.12 -36.80
C GLN A 12 -0.76 -14.43 -35.61
N ARG A 13 0.09 -15.15 -34.90
CA ARG A 13 1.03 -14.55 -33.95
C ARG A 13 1.96 -13.67 -34.77
N LEU A 14 1.67 -12.39 -34.85
CA LEU A 14 2.70 -11.40 -35.19
C LEU A 14 3.76 -11.48 -34.08
N ARG A 15 4.88 -12.16 -34.39
CA ARG A 15 6.12 -11.98 -33.66
C ARG A 15 6.52 -10.53 -33.94
N LEU A 16 6.15 -9.63 -33.04
CA LEU A 16 6.66 -8.27 -33.09
C LEU A 16 8.18 -8.34 -33.03
N PRO A 17 8.89 -7.57 -33.86
CA PRO A 17 10.33 -7.50 -33.79
C PRO A 17 10.78 -7.18 -32.37
N ALA A 18 11.92 -7.71 -31.92
CA ALA A 18 12.46 -7.50 -30.57
C ALA A 18 12.71 -6.01 -30.21
N ALA A 19 12.54 -5.12 -31.15
CA ALA A 19 12.65 -3.65 -30.99
C ALA A 19 11.36 -2.95 -30.54
N TRP A 20 10.24 -3.65 -30.42
CA TRP A 20 8.96 -3.04 -30.04
C TRP A 20 8.64 -3.40 -28.59
N ARG A 21 9.06 -2.55 -27.66
CA ARG A 21 8.67 -2.67 -26.25
C ARG A 21 7.21 -2.24 -26.09
N ALA A 22 6.41 -3.07 -25.45
CA ALA A 22 5.07 -2.69 -25.05
C ALA A 22 5.13 -1.67 -23.90
N TYR A 23 4.11 -0.83 -23.73
CA TYR A 23 4.00 0.14 -22.64
C TYR A 23 4.33 -0.47 -21.24
N HIS A 24 3.99 -1.74 -21.05
CA HIS A 24 4.19 -2.46 -19.80
C HIS A 24 5.65 -2.81 -19.50
N ASP A 25 6.53 -2.79 -20.50
CA ASP A 25 7.96 -3.09 -20.32
C ASP A 25 8.67 -2.01 -19.51
N GLU A 26 8.05 -0.83 -19.34
CA GLU A 26 8.56 0.27 -18.52
C GLU A 26 8.21 0.13 -17.03
N SER A 27 7.35 -0.81 -16.64
CA SER A 27 7.04 -1.03 -15.22
C SER A 27 8.15 -1.82 -14.50
N PHE A 28 8.38 -1.50 -13.24
CA PHE A 28 9.39 -2.17 -12.41
C PHE A 28 9.08 -3.65 -12.25
N GLY A 29 10.08 -4.49 -12.57
CA GLY A 29 9.97 -5.92 -12.45
C GLY A 29 8.90 -6.54 -13.37
N TYR A 30 8.44 -5.82 -14.38
CA TYR A 30 7.53 -6.39 -15.36
C TYR A 30 8.19 -7.57 -16.09
N ARG A 31 7.44 -8.65 -16.19
CA ARG A 31 7.73 -9.80 -17.04
C ARG A 31 6.45 -10.15 -17.78
N ALA A 32 6.58 -10.52 -19.04
CA ALA A 32 5.44 -11.02 -19.81
C ALA A 32 4.76 -12.17 -19.04
N ALA A 33 3.44 -12.10 -18.95
CA ALA A 33 2.67 -13.16 -18.31
C ALA A 33 2.99 -14.51 -18.98
N ARG A 34 3.18 -15.55 -18.17
CA ARG A 34 3.33 -16.92 -18.68
C ARG A 34 2.03 -17.29 -19.40
N VAL A 35 2.14 -17.64 -20.66
CA VAL A 35 1.00 -18.14 -21.43
C VAL A 35 0.78 -19.59 -21.02
N HIS A 36 -0.22 -19.82 -20.21
CA HIS A 36 -0.67 -21.18 -19.88
C HIS A 36 -1.72 -21.61 -20.91
N GLU A 37 -1.33 -22.47 -21.81
CA GLU A 37 -2.28 -23.13 -22.70
C GLU A 37 -3.02 -24.21 -21.90
N VAL A 38 -4.32 -24.04 -21.76
CA VAL A 38 -5.20 -25.10 -21.30
C VAL A 38 -5.77 -25.74 -22.57
N PRO A 39 -5.54 -27.04 -22.82
CA PRO A 39 -6.05 -27.69 -24.01
C PRO A 39 -7.55 -27.47 -24.17
N ASP A 40 -7.99 -27.15 -25.37
CA ASP A 40 -9.41 -27.02 -25.69
C ASP A 40 -10.04 -28.42 -25.82
N TYR A 41 -11.33 -28.48 -26.08
CA TYR A 41 -12.03 -29.72 -26.39
C TYR A 41 -11.52 -30.30 -27.70
N THR A 42 -11.41 -31.65 -27.75
CA THR A 42 -11.14 -32.36 -28.99
C THR A 42 -12.40 -32.38 -29.89
N PRO A 43 -12.28 -32.68 -31.18
CA PRO A 43 -13.46 -32.86 -32.03
C PRO A 43 -14.44 -33.90 -31.51
N GLU A 44 -13.94 -35.00 -30.93
CA GLU A 44 -14.74 -36.09 -30.33
C GLU A 44 -15.48 -35.59 -29.11
N GLN A 45 -14.82 -34.86 -28.23
CA GLN A 45 -15.44 -34.22 -27.08
C GLN A 45 -16.51 -33.21 -27.49
N LEU A 46 -16.27 -32.42 -28.52
CA LEU A 46 -17.29 -31.49 -29.04
C LEU A 46 -18.51 -32.22 -29.61
N ALA A 47 -18.29 -33.33 -30.32
CA ALA A 47 -19.37 -34.16 -30.81
C ALA A 47 -20.18 -34.79 -29.66
N ASN A 48 -19.52 -35.33 -28.62
CA ASN A 48 -20.17 -35.87 -27.43
C ASN A 48 -20.98 -34.80 -26.69
N ARG A 49 -20.44 -33.63 -26.50
CA ARG A 49 -21.14 -32.48 -25.90
C ARG A 49 -22.39 -32.07 -26.66
N ALA A 50 -22.33 -32.11 -28.00
CA ALA A 50 -23.49 -31.82 -28.86
C ALA A 50 -24.57 -32.93 -28.73
N ALA A 51 -24.17 -34.19 -28.71
CA ALA A 51 -25.06 -35.32 -28.54
C ALA A 51 -25.76 -35.37 -27.17
N ASN A 52 -25.01 -35.01 -26.11
CA ASN A 52 -25.45 -35.06 -24.72
C ASN A 52 -25.72 -33.66 -24.12
N GLY A 53 -26.32 -32.76 -24.89
CA GLY A 53 -26.53 -31.36 -24.50
C GLY A 53 -27.39 -31.16 -23.24
N SER A 54 -28.28 -32.12 -22.89
CA SER A 54 -29.04 -32.05 -21.62
C SER A 54 -28.16 -32.32 -20.39
N LEU A 55 -27.27 -33.32 -20.48
CA LEU A 55 -26.28 -33.58 -19.43
C LEU A 55 -25.30 -32.42 -19.27
N GLN A 56 -24.82 -31.88 -20.38
CA GLN A 56 -23.94 -30.69 -20.31
C GLN A 56 -24.62 -29.52 -19.59
N ARG A 57 -25.89 -29.23 -19.93
CA ARG A 57 -26.64 -28.16 -19.25
C ARG A 57 -26.78 -28.42 -17.76
N TYR A 58 -27.09 -29.66 -17.38
CA TYR A 58 -27.16 -30.05 -15.96
C TYR A 58 -25.82 -29.82 -15.23
N ALA A 59 -24.72 -30.31 -15.79
CA ALA A 59 -23.38 -30.11 -15.24
C ALA A 59 -23.04 -28.61 -15.12
N ASP A 60 -23.34 -27.81 -16.15
CA ASP A 60 -23.09 -26.37 -16.13
C ASP A 60 -23.96 -25.62 -15.12
N MET A 61 -25.16 -26.10 -14.79
CA MET A 61 -25.98 -25.53 -13.73
C MET A 61 -25.40 -25.83 -12.34
N LEU A 62 -24.86 -27.03 -12.11
CA LEU A 62 -24.16 -27.36 -10.87
C LEU A 62 -22.89 -26.48 -10.70
N ARG A 63 -22.11 -26.30 -11.75
CA ARG A 63 -20.95 -25.42 -11.76
C ARG A 63 -21.30 -23.96 -11.47
N SER A 64 -22.44 -23.50 -11.96
CA SER A 64 -22.88 -22.11 -11.83
C SER A 64 -23.66 -21.82 -10.56
N HIS A 65 -24.39 -22.77 -10.04
CA HIS A 65 -25.35 -22.55 -8.95
C HIS A 65 -25.21 -23.55 -7.78
N GLY A 66 -24.30 -24.52 -7.83
CA GLY A 66 -24.06 -25.47 -6.75
C GLY A 66 -23.75 -24.80 -5.42
N HIS A 67 -23.04 -23.70 -5.44
CA HIS A 67 -22.72 -22.89 -4.25
C HIS A 67 -23.96 -22.49 -3.43
N ARG A 68 -25.11 -22.33 -4.06
CA ARG A 68 -26.38 -21.94 -3.40
C ARG A 68 -26.99 -23.06 -2.58
N ALA A 69 -26.72 -24.33 -2.89
CA ALA A 69 -27.18 -25.48 -2.19
C ALA A 69 -26.14 -26.15 -1.27
N ALA A 70 -24.88 -25.74 -1.38
CA ALA A 70 -23.76 -26.32 -0.66
C ALA A 70 -23.84 -26.09 0.87
N ASN A 71 -23.33 -27.04 1.67
CA ASN A 71 -23.38 -27.00 3.13
C ASN A 71 -22.21 -26.17 3.71
N ILE A 72 -22.23 -24.88 3.45
CA ILE A 72 -21.15 -23.94 3.84
C ILE A 72 -21.44 -23.16 5.13
N ASP A 73 -22.66 -23.17 5.67
CA ASP A 73 -23.01 -22.44 6.89
C ASP A 73 -22.82 -23.33 8.15
N PRO A 74 -21.84 -23.06 9.03
CA PRO A 74 -21.59 -23.85 10.23
C PRO A 74 -22.70 -23.75 11.27
N LEU A 75 -23.51 -22.69 11.25
CA LEU A 75 -24.60 -22.49 12.21
C LEU A 75 -25.99 -22.95 11.69
N GLY A 76 -26.11 -23.17 10.39
CA GLY A 76 -27.36 -23.51 9.77
C GLY A 76 -28.47 -22.48 10.03
N LEU A 77 -28.12 -21.20 9.98
CA LEU A 77 -29.05 -20.10 10.26
C LEU A 77 -29.80 -19.62 9.01
N VAL A 78 -29.20 -19.80 7.84
CA VAL A 78 -29.79 -19.39 6.58
C VAL A 78 -30.65 -20.48 6.03
N ALA A 79 -31.99 -20.30 6.04
CA ALA A 79 -32.89 -21.15 5.26
C ALA A 79 -32.53 -21.01 3.78
N ARG A 80 -32.29 -22.18 3.14
CA ARG A 80 -31.92 -22.19 1.71
C ARG A 80 -33.16 -22.62 0.92
N ASP A 81 -33.53 -21.79 -0.05
CA ASP A 81 -34.53 -22.18 -1.00
C ASP A 81 -34.01 -23.30 -1.90
N PRO A 82 -34.83 -24.27 -2.26
CA PRO A 82 -34.47 -25.29 -3.22
C PRO A 82 -34.04 -24.62 -4.55
N VAL A 83 -32.82 -24.91 -5.02
CA VAL A 83 -32.34 -24.40 -6.31
C VAL A 83 -32.87 -25.34 -7.41
N ALA A 84 -34.00 -24.99 -7.99
CA ALA A 84 -34.65 -25.81 -9.00
C ALA A 84 -33.75 -26.21 -10.20
N ALA A 85 -32.77 -25.34 -10.55
CA ALA A 85 -31.80 -25.63 -11.61
C ALA A 85 -30.86 -26.81 -11.32
N LEU A 86 -30.79 -27.29 -10.07
CA LEU A 86 -29.93 -28.42 -9.66
C LEU A 86 -30.69 -29.74 -9.65
N ASP A 87 -32.01 -29.76 -9.94
CA ASP A 87 -32.81 -30.96 -10.03
C ASP A 87 -32.59 -31.64 -11.40
N PRO A 88 -31.99 -32.88 -11.46
CA PRO A 88 -31.73 -33.59 -12.70
C PRO A 88 -32.98 -33.93 -13.48
N SER A 89 -34.15 -34.07 -12.84
CA SER A 89 -35.41 -34.38 -13.49
C SER A 89 -35.83 -33.33 -14.53
N ARG A 90 -35.44 -32.08 -14.33
CA ARG A 90 -35.73 -30.95 -15.24
C ARG A 90 -35.04 -31.09 -16.60
N TYR A 91 -34.04 -31.94 -16.69
CA TYR A 91 -33.20 -32.12 -17.90
C TYR A 91 -33.55 -33.38 -18.67
N HIS A 92 -34.58 -34.11 -18.21
CA HIS A 92 -35.02 -35.38 -18.83
C HIS A 92 -33.87 -36.39 -18.97
N LEU A 93 -32.99 -36.48 -17.98
CA LEU A 93 -31.86 -37.41 -17.95
C LEU A 93 -32.28 -38.79 -17.50
N SER A 94 -31.77 -39.84 -18.17
CA SER A 94 -32.03 -41.23 -17.83
C SER A 94 -30.94 -42.15 -18.42
N GLY A 95 -30.62 -43.24 -17.71
CA GLY A 95 -29.67 -44.26 -18.15
C GLY A 95 -28.21 -43.81 -18.02
N ALA A 96 -27.34 -44.31 -18.89
CA ALA A 96 -25.91 -44.07 -18.87
C ALA A 96 -25.48 -43.06 -19.97
N TYR A 97 -24.41 -42.31 -19.72
CA TYR A 97 -23.90 -41.29 -20.59
C TYR A 97 -22.38 -41.39 -20.76
N ASP A 98 -21.89 -41.18 -21.94
CA ASP A 98 -20.48 -40.82 -22.14
C ASP A 98 -20.22 -39.45 -21.58
N VAL A 99 -19.30 -39.38 -20.61
CA VAL A 99 -19.01 -38.16 -19.87
C VAL A 99 -17.82 -37.38 -20.44
N ASP A 100 -17.11 -37.92 -21.44
CA ASP A 100 -15.91 -37.29 -21.99
C ASP A 100 -16.19 -35.89 -22.57
N GLY A 101 -15.37 -34.92 -22.16
CA GLY A 101 -15.56 -33.54 -22.53
C GLY A 101 -16.71 -32.81 -21.79
N ILE A 102 -17.56 -33.53 -21.03
CA ILE A 102 -18.66 -32.97 -20.22
C ILE A 102 -18.27 -32.94 -18.76
N ILE A 103 -17.73 -34.03 -18.24
CA ILE A 103 -17.22 -34.18 -16.85
C ILE A 103 -15.77 -34.61 -16.93
N PHE A 104 -14.89 -34.00 -16.13
CA PHE A 104 -13.43 -34.19 -16.18
C PHE A 104 -12.95 -35.08 -15.03
N ALA A 105 -13.37 -36.32 -15.01
CA ALA A 105 -13.15 -37.25 -13.90
C ALA A 105 -11.71 -37.78 -13.72
N GLY A 106 -10.75 -37.37 -14.58
CA GLY A 106 -9.32 -37.76 -14.53
C GLY A 106 -8.98 -38.88 -15.53
N GLU A 107 -7.68 -39.22 -15.65
CA GLU A 107 -7.20 -40.28 -16.51
C GLU A 107 -7.62 -41.67 -15.97
N GLY A 108 -8.13 -42.54 -16.83
CA GLY A 108 -8.51 -43.90 -16.47
C GLY A 108 -10.00 -44.18 -16.25
N GLN A 109 -10.85 -43.15 -16.27
CA GLN A 109 -12.31 -43.30 -16.17
C GLN A 109 -12.97 -43.14 -17.54
N GLN A 110 -12.62 -44.01 -18.47
CA GLN A 110 -13.25 -44.07 -19.77
C GLN A 110 -14.48 -44.94 -19.75
N GLY A 111 -15.55 -44.53 -20.42
CA GLY A 111 -16.76 -45.25 -20.62
C GLY A 111 -17.99 -44.56 -20.08
N PRO A 112 -19.19 -45.08 -20.37
CA PRO A 112 -20.44 -44.52 -19.93
C PRO A 112 -20.61 -44.65 -18.41
N TRP A 113 -21.10 -43.56 -17.78
CA TRP A 113 -21.46 -43.51 -16.35
C TRP A 113 -22.98 -43.55 -16.22
N GLU A 114 -23.45 -44.28 -15.22
CA GLU A 114 -24.84 -44.21 -14.85
C GLU A 114 -25.21 -42.82 -14.32
N LEU A 115 -26.41 -42.35 -14.60
CA LEU A 115 -26.87 -41.02 -14.16
C LEU A 115 -26.73 -40.84 -12.65
N LYS A 116 -26.97 -41.89 -11.86
CA LYS A 116 -26.80 -41.84 -10.41
C LYS A 116 -25.38 -41.49 -10.01
N ASP A 117 -24.39 -42.12 -10.64
CA ASP A 117 -22.97 -41.87 -10.31
C ASP A 117 -22.52 -40.47 -10.77
N ILE A 118 -23.07 -39.97 -11.87
CA ILE A 118 -22.87 -38.59 -12.36
C ILE A 118 -23.40 -37.58 -11.36
N VAL A 119 -24.65 -37.77 -10.92
CA VAL A 119 -25.30 -36.88 -9.95
C VAL A 119 -24.56 -36.87 -8.61
N GLU A 120 -24.16 -38.04 -8.12
CA GLU A 120 -23.44 -38.21 -6.88
C GLU A 120 -22.07 -37.54 -6.94
N HIS A 121 -21.34 -37.77 -8.03
CA HIS A 121 -20.03 -37.14 -8.25
C HIS A 121 -20.11 -35.63 -8.32
N LEU A 122 -20.98 -35.07 -9.15
CA LEU A 122 -21.10 -33.63 -9.31
C LEU A 122 -21.58 -32.92 -8.03
N ASN A 123 -22.51 -33.56 -7.29
CA ASN A 123 -22.94 -33.05 -5.99
C ASN A 123 -21.82 -33.09 -4.95
N ALA A 124 -20.99 -34.13 -4.93
CA ALA A 124 -19.85 -34.22 -4.03
C ALA A 124 -18.82 -33.09 -4.31
N VAL A 125 -18.70 -32.67 -5.55
CA VAL A 125 -17.80 -31.57 -5.95
C VAL A 125 -18.39 -30.19 -5.66
N TYR A 126 -19.65 -29.95 -6.08
CA TYR A 126 -20.22 -28.60 -6.15
C TYR A 126 -21.23 -28.24 -5.06
N VAL A 127 -21.77 -29.25 -4.34
CA VAL A 127 -22.79 -29.07 -3.30
C VAL A 127 -22.31 -29.56 -1.94
N GLY A 128 -21.00 -29.77 -1.78
CA GLY A 128 -20.35 -30.23 -0.57
C GLY A 128 -20.17 -29.16 0.51
N ARG A 129 -19.11 -29.28 1.29
CA ARG A 129 -18.70 -28.31 2.34
C ARG A 129 -17.80 -27.22 1.81
N VAL A 130 -17.32 -27.37 0.58
CA VAL A 130 -16.67 -26.34 -0.22
C VAL A 130 -17.53 -26.07 -1.43
N ALA A 131 -17.71 -24.82 -1.77
CA ALA A 131 -18.43 -24.38 -2.94
C ALA A 131 -17.58 -23.42 -3.76
N TYR A 132 -17.80 -23.38 -5.05
CA TYR A 132 -16.94 -22.69 -5.98
C TYR A 132 -17.73 -21.75 -6.88
N GLU A 133 -17.27 -20.51 -7.01
CA GLU A 133 -17.78 -19.56 -7.98
C GLU A 133 -16.63 -19.16 -8.93
N TYR A 134 -16.63 -19.68 -10.15
CA TYR A 134 -15.62 -19.38 -11.18
C TYR A 134 -16.23 -19.22 -12.59
N MET A 135 -17.51 -19.58 -12.75
CA MET A 135 -18.17 -19.55 -14.06
C MET A 135 -18.37 -18.12 -14.59
N HIS A 136 -18.28 -17.12 -13.73
CA HIS A 136 -18.30 -15.70 -14.10
C HIS A 136 -16.98 -15.20 -14.74
N SER A 137 -15.88 -15.98 -14.67
CA SER A 137 -14.64 -15.60 -15.33
C SER A 137 -14.86 -15.47 -16.86
N PRO A 138 -14.43 -14.37 -17.50
CA PRO A 138 -14.52 -14.21 -18.94
C PRO A 138 -13.59 -15.15 -19.72
N HIS A 139 -12.58 -15.72 -19.04
CA HIS A 139 -11.54 -16.53 -19.68
C HIS A 139 -11.89 -18.01 -19.66
N LYS A 140 -12.11 -18.60 -20.85
CA LYS A 140 -12.41 -20.02 -21.02
C LYS A 140 -11.35 -20.93 -20.37
N ALA A 141 -10.08 -20.58 -20.50
CA ALA A 141 -8.97 -21.35 -19.93
C ALA A 141 -9.07 -21.50 -18.40
N GLU A 142 -9.46 -20.43 -17.69
CA GLU A 142 -9.65 -20.47 -16.23
C GLU A 142 -10.82 -21.39 -15.85
N ARG A 143 -11.96 -21.26 -16.55
CA ARG A 143 -13.13 -22.13 -16.31
C ARG A 143 -12.80 -23.60 -16.56
N LEU A 144 -12.13 -23.92 -17.68
CA LEU A 144 -11.71 -25.30 -17.98
C LEU A 144 -10.73 -25.84 -16.96
N TRP A 145 -9.80 -25.00 -16.48
CA TRP A 145 -8.86 -25.40 -15.45
C TRP A 145 -9.58 -25.80 -14.16
N PHE A 146 -10.54 -24.99 -13.70
CA PHE A 146 -11.33 -25.31 -12.52
C PHE A 146 -12.10 -26.61 -12.71
N MET A 147 -12.81 -26.78 -13.83
CA MET A 147 -13.56 -28.01 -14.11
C MET A 147 -12.65 -29.24 -14.01
N ARG A 148 -11.48 -29.20 -14.68
CA ARG A 148 -10.51 -30.30 -14.66
C ARG A 148 -9.91 -30.54 -13.29
N HIS A 149 -9.58 -29.49 -12.59
CA HIS A 149 -8.95 -29.56 -11.28
C HIS A 149 -9.90 -30.04 -10.17
N LEU A 150 -11.15 -29.62 -10.23
CA LEU A 150 -12.15 -29.95 -9.19
C LEU A 150 -12.83 -31.29 -9.43
N GLU A 151 -13.11 -31.63 -10.68
CA GLU A 151 -13.87 -32.86 -11.05
C GLU A 151 -12.97 -34.10 -11.15
N ALA A 152 -11.63 -33.91 -11.24
CA ALA A 152 -10.71 -35.04 -11.22
C ALA A 152 -10.80 -35.82 -9.90
N ARG A 153 -10.92 -37.14 -10.00
CA ARG A 153 -10.92 -38.04 -8.84
C ARG A 153 -9.51 -38.36 -8.34
N GLU A 154 -8.47 -37.94 -9.06
CA GLU A 154 -7.11 -38.28 -8.79
C GLU A 154 -6.50 -37.50 -7.63
N GLN A 155 -5.69 -38.24 -6.90
CA GLN A 155 -4.74 -37.89 -5.83
C GLN A 155 -4.88 -36.48 -5.18
N ARG A 156 -5.78 -36.42 -4.22
CA ARG A 156 -5.78 -35.35 -3.23
C ARG A 156 -4.59 -35.59 -2.29
N LEU A 157 -3.79 -34.57 -2.03
CA LEU A 157 -2.83 -34.63 -0.95
C LEU A 157 -3.57 -35.05 0.33
N ALA A 158 -3.04 -36.05 1.02
CA ALA A 158 -3.64 -36.45 2.28
C ALA A 158 -3.41 -35.31 3.31
N PRO A 159 -4.45 -34.82 3.97
CA PRO A 159 -4.29 -33.73 4.95
C PRO A 159 -3.40 -34.18 6.11
N ASN A 160 -2.55 -33.26 6.61
CA ASN A 160 -1.78 -33.54 7.81
C ASN A 160 -2.65 -33.37 9.06
N ARG A 161 -3.49 -34.36 9.33
CA ARG A 161 -4.51 -34.34 10.37
C ARG A 161 -3.99 -34.08 11.76
N LYS A 162 -2.81 -34.61 12.10
CA LYS A 162 -2.15 -34.36 13.40
C LYS A 162 -1.66 -32.93 13.52
N ARG A 163 -1.11 -32.36 12.45
CA ARG A 163 -0.69 -30.95 12.43
C ARG A 163 -1.89 -29.99 12.54
N ILE A 164 -2.95 -30.26 11.78
CA ILE A 164 -4.21 -29.50 11.91
C ILE A 164 -4.71 -29.52 13.35
N HIS A 165 -4.74 -30.70 13.98
CA HIS A 165 -5.15 -30.83 15.37
C HIS A 165 -4.26 -30.02 16.33
N SER A 166 -2.94 -30.10 16.19
CA SER A 166 -2.00 -29.37 17.03
C SER A 166 -2.22 -27.85 16.93
N LEU A 167 -2.37 -27.32 15.71
CA LEU A 167 -2.62 -25.89 15.47
C LEU A 167 -3.95 -25.42 16.10
N LEU A 168 -5.01 -26.19 15.91
CA LEU A 168 -6.33 -25.89 16.50
C LEU A 168 -6.30 -25.95 18.03
N ALA A 169 -5.64 -26.96 18.61
CA ALA A 169 -5.52 -27.15 20.04
C ALA A 169 -4.73 -26.03 20.72
N LYS A 170 -3.64 -25.58 20.12
CA LYS A 170 -2.82 -24.45 20.58
C LYS A 170 -3.60 -23.14 20.52
N SER A 171 -4.32 -22.90 19.42
CA SER A 171 -5.16 -21.70 19.26
C SER A 171 -6.21 -21.62 20.36
N GLU A 172 -6.97 -22.71 20.61
CA GLU A 172 -7.96 -22.76 21.68
C GLU A 172 -7.32 -22.61 23.07
N ALA A 173 -6.17 -23.24 23.31
CA ALA A 173 -5.47 -23.16 24.59
C ALA A 173 -4.98 -21.74 24.89
N LEU A 174 -4.47 -21.01 23.89
CA LEU A 174 -4.09 -19.61 24.00
C LEU A 174 -5.26 -18.73 24.42
N ASP A 175 -6.37 -18.83 23.70
CA ASP A 175 -7.55 -18.00 23.98
C ASP A 175 -8.11 -18.26 25.39
N LYS A 176 -8.19 -19.54 25.80
CA LYS A 176 -8.60 -19.92 27.16
C LYS A 176 -7.61 -19.45 28.23
N PHE A 177 -6.31 -19.52 27.94
CA PHE A 177 -5.26 -19.03 28.85
C PHE A 177 -5.40 -17.53 29.07
N LEU A 178 -5.51 -16.76 27.99
CA LEU A 178 -5.67 -15.30 28.07
C LEU A 178 -6.98 -14.91 28.77
N GLN A 179 -8.07 -15.62 28.52
CA GLN A 179 -9.34 -15.41 29.20
C GLN A 179 -9.22 -15.61 30.73
N LEU A 180 -8.50 -16.64 31.14
CA LEU A 180 -8.32 -16.97 32.55
C LEU A 180 -7.40 -15.98 33.27
N LYS A 181 -6.27 -15.63 32.65
CA LYS A 181 -5.23 -14.78 33.27
C LYS A 181 -5.52 -13.28 33.14
N PHE A 182 -6.19 -12.86 32.06
CA PHE A 182 -6.46 -11.47 31.70
C PHE A 182 -7.92 -11.26 31.25
N PRO A 183 -8.90 -11.47 32.14
CA PRO A 183 -10.33 -11.51 31.80
C PRO A 183 -10.85 -10.21 31.19
N ASN A 184 -10.25 -9.07 31.52
CA ASN A 184 -10.64 -7.74 31.04
C ASN A 184 -9.90 -7.31 29.77
N LEU A 185 -9.07 -8.18 29.19
CA LEU A 185 -8.29 -7.87 28.01
C LEU A 185 -9.13 -7.96 26.75
N LYS A 186 -9.10 -6.91 25.93
CA LYS A 186 -9.61 -6.95 24.55
C LYS A 186 -8.57 -7.63 23.66
N ARG A 187 -8.69 -8.95 23.50
CA ARG A 187 -7.73 -9.76 22.75
C ARG A 187 -8.16 -10.09 21.32
N TYR A 188 -9.46 -9.88 21.01
CA TYR A 188 -10.06 -10.25 19.73
C TYR A 188 -9.77 -11.71 19.36
N GLY A 189 -10.11 -12.62 20.25
CA GLY A 189 -9.84 -14.06 20.12
C GLY A 189 -10.45 -14.68 18.89
N LEU A 190 -9.94 -15.87 18.56
CA LEU A 190 -10.31 -16.59 17.35
C LEU A 190 -11.38 -17.67 17.57
N GLU A 191 -11.93 -17.79 18.78
CA GLU A 191 -12.88 -18.84 19.13
C GLU A 191 -14.10 -18.84 18.18
N GLY A 192 -14.29 -19.94 17.49
CA GLY A 192 -15.26 -20.17 16.42
C GLY A 192 -14.69 -20.02 15.02
N GLY A 193 -13.51 -19.40 14.85
CA GLY A 193 -12.81 -19.21 13.59
C GLY A 193 -11.42 -19.86 13.55
N GLU A 194 -11.13 -20.79 14.44
CA GLU A 194 -9.80 -21.39 14.65
C GLU A 194 -9.25 -22.04 13.37
N SER A 195 -10.11 -22.44 12.42
CA SER A 195 -9.71 -22.99 11.12
C SER A 195 -8.93 -22.01 10.24
N MET A 196 -8.90 -20.72 10.58
CA MET A 196 -8.00 -19.74 9.94
C MET A 196 -6.53 -20.14 10.10
N ILE A 197 -6.15 -20.74 11.24
CA ILE A 197 -4.74 -21.09 11.50
C ILE A 197 -4.26 -22.20 10.55
N PRO A 198 -4.93 -23.39 10.46
CA PRO A 198 -4.56 -24.37 9.45
C PRO A 198 -4.74 -23.88 8.00
N ALA A 199 -5.65 -22.95 7.73
CA ALA A 199 -5.77 -22.33 6.42
C ALA A 199 -4.48 -21.61 6.00
N LEU A 200 -3.95 -20.73 6.87
CA LEU A 200 -2.71 -20.01 6.62
C LEU A 200 -1.50 -20.94 6.58
N ASP A 201 -1.42 -21.92 7.48
CA ASP A 201 -0.34 -22.91 7.50
C ASP A 201 -0.29 -23.71 6.19
N SER A 202 -1.44 -24.18 5.69
CA SER A 202 -1.53 -24.88 4.42
C SER A 202 -1.11 -24.01 3.24
N LEU A 203 -1.56 -22.74 3.23
CA LEU A 203 -1.16 -21.78 2.20
C LEU A 203 0.35 -21.58 2.17
N PHE A 204 0.99 -21.38 3.32
CA PHE A 204 2.44 -21.18 3.40
C PHE A 204 3.19 -22.45 2.97
N ARG A 205 2.69 -23.63 3.36
CA ARG A 205 3.26 -24.91 2.95
C ARG A 205 3.26 -25.09 1.43
N VAL A 206 2.11 -24.92 0.78
CA VAL A 206 2.04 -25.11 -0.68
C VAL A 206 2.77 -24.03 -1.45
N ALA A 207 2.82 -22.80 -0.90
CA ALA A 207 3.60 -21.71 -1.47
C ALA A 207 5.11 -22.00 -1.40
N ALA A 208 5.62 -22.47 -0.25
CA ALA A 208 7.01 -22.87 -0.10
C ALA A 208 7.39 -24.01 -1.04
N GLN A 209 6.54 -25.05 -1.15
CA GLN A 209 6.75 -26.16 -2.06
C GLN A 209 6.79 -25.74 -3.53
N ALA A 210 6.04 -24.68 -3.91
CA ALA A 210 6.05 -24.11 -5.26
C ALA A 210 7.22 -23.13 -5.51
N GLY A 211 8.06 -22.83 -4.51
CA GLY A 211 9.23 -21.98 -4.64
C GLY A 211 8.99 -20.51 -4.26
N VAL A 212 7.90 -20.18 -3.61
CA VAL A 212 7.70 -18.86 -3.00
C VAL A 212 8.66 -18.75 -1.80
N GLU A 213 9.43 -17.67 -1.76
CA GLU A 213 10.42 -17.40 -0.72
C GLU A 213 9.93 -16.40 0.32
N HIS A 214 9.05 -15.49 -0.08
CA HIS A 214 8.56 -14.42 0.77
C HIS A 214 7.05 -14.28 0.71
N THR A 215 6.44 -14.15 1.86
CA THR A 215 5.02 -13.83 2.00
C THR A 215 4.85 -12.51 2.74
N VAL A 216 4.15 -11.56 2.14
CA VAL A 216 3.70 -10.33 2.81
C VAL A 216 2.26 -10.56 3.25
N LEU A 217 2.05 -10.58 4.57
CA LEU A 217 0.76 -10.86 5.19
C LEU A 217 0.15 -9.58 5.79
N ALA A 218 -1.01 -9.18 5.29
CA ALA A 218 -1.88 -8.18 5.89
C ALA A 218 -3.05 -8.87 6.60
N MET A 219 -3.37 -8.44 7.82
CA MET A 219 -4.54 -8.96 8.52
C MET A 219 -5.08 -7.96 9.55
N PRO A 220 -6.40 -8.00 9.87
CA PRO A 220 -6.98 -7.23 10.94
C PRO A 220 -6.62 -7.79 12.32
N HIS A 221 -7.27 -7.28 13.36
CA HIS A 221 -7.02 -7.63 14.76
C HIS A 221 -7.47 -9.06 15.14
N ARG A 222 -8.56 -9.61 14.56
CA ARG A 222 -9.11 -10.91 15.00
C ARG A 222 -8.20 -12.08 14.68
N GLY A 223 -7.86 -12.86 15.72
CA GLY A 223 -6.94 -13.99 15.60
C GLY A 223 -5.48 -13.60 15.37
N ARG A 224 -5.15 -12.31 15.42
CA ARG A 224 -3.77 -11.87 15.20
C ARG A 224 -2.81 -12.45 16.23
N LEU A 225 -3.21 -12.50 17.51
CA LEU A 225 -2.40 -13.11 18.56
C LEU A 225 -2.21 -14.61 18.35
N ASN A 226 -3.24 -15.29 17.83
CA ASN A 226 -3.16 -16.71 17.49
C ASN A 226 -2.17 -16.96 16.34
N VAL A 227 -2.17 -16.11 15.30
CA VAL A 227 -1.19 -16.18 14.21
C VAL A 227 0.22 -15.88 14.71
N LEU A 228 0.41 -14.82 15.51
CA LEU A 228 1.71 -14.43 16.05
C LEU A 228 2.35 -15.57 16.88
N LEU A 229 1.63 -16.13 17.83
CA LEU A 229 2.16 -17.16 18.72
C LEU A 229 2.12 -18.55 18.07
N GLY A 230 1.02 -18.88 17.37
CA GLY A 230 0.76 -20.23 16.84
C GLY A 230 1.49 -20.56 15.55
N LEU A 231 1.73 -19.57 14.68
CA LEU A 231 2.39 -19.75 13.39
C LEU A 231 3.76 -19.04 13.32
N LEU A 232 3.82 -17.80 13.75
CA LEU A 232 5.00 -16.97 13.54
C LEU A 232 6.00 -17.00 14.72
N GLY A 233 5.69 -17.77 15.77
CA GLY A 233 6.60 -17.98 16.90
C GLY A 233 6.99 -16.68 17.63
N TYR A 234 6.10 -15.72 17.69
CA TYR A 234 6.29 -14.51 18.50
C TYR A 234 6.48 -14.90 19.97
N PRO A 235 7.45 -14.32 20.69
CA PRO A 235 7.71 -14.70 22.06
C PRO A 235 6.51 -14.43 22.98
N PRO A 236 5.95 -15.45 23.68
CA PRO A 236 4.82 -15.22 24.58
C PRO A 236 5.16 -14.27 25.74
N ALA A 237 6.40 -14.27 26.24
CA ALA A 237 6.84 -13.30 27.24
C ALA A 237 6.71 -11.84 26.75
N GLY A 238 7.01 -11.58 25.47
CA GLY A 238 6.81 -10.26 24.85
C GLY A 238 5.34 -9.86 24.77
N LEU A 239 4.46 -10.81 24.48
CA LEU A 239 3.02 -10.59 24.53
C LEU A 239 2.57 -10.22 25.94
N PHE A 240 3.01 -10.97 26.97
CA PHE A 240 2.62 -10.72 28.37
C PHE A 240 3.17 -9.39 28.88
N ARG A 241 4.39 -9.01 28.49
CA ARG A 241 4.95 -7.69 28.76
C ARG A 241 4.05 -6.58 28.21
N LYS A 242 3.62 -6.73 26.96
CA LYS A 242 2.71 -5.76 26.32
C LYS A 242 1.35 -5.69 27.02
N ILE A 243 0.77 -6.82 27.40
CA ILE A 243 -0.50 -6.88 28.16
C ILE A 243 -0.39 -6.15 29.50
N LYS A 244 0.76 -6.23 30.16
CA LYS A 244 1.03 -5.55 31.45
C LYS A 244 1.42 -4.08 31.31
N GLY A 245 1.41 -3.53 30.08
CA GLY A 245 1.70 -2.13 29.80
C GLY A 245 3.17 -1.83 29.46
N GLY A 246 4.01 -2.85 29.30
CA GLY A 246 5.38 -2.68 28.82
C GLY A 246 5.46 -2.42 27.32
N SER A 247 6.56 -1.82 26.87
CA SER A 247 6.80 -1.57 25.45
C SER A 247 7.27 -2.84 24.73
N GLU A 248 6.85 -3.03 23.47
CA GLU A 248 7.42 -3.97 22.51
C GLU A 248 8.68 -3.42 21.83
N ILE A 249 8.96 -2.13 22.02
CA ILE A 249 10.12 -1.44 21.47
C ILE A 249 11.25 -1.49 22.50
N PRO A 250 12.52 -1.79 22.10
CA PRO A 250 13.67 -1.73 22.99
C PRO A 250 13.87 -0.36 23.66
N GLU A 251 14.36 -0.36 24.89
CA GLU A 251 14.57 0.85 25.68
C GLU A 251 15.46 1.88 24.98
N GLU A 252 16.45 1.46 24.21
CA GLU A 252 17.35 2.33 23.43
C GLU A 252 16.64 3.29 22.45
N PHE A 253 15.41 2.97 22.02
CA PHE A 253 14.58 3.83 21.17
C PHE A 253 13.53 4.62 21.95
N THR A 254 13.34 4.33 23.22
CA THR A 254 12.33 4.96 24.10
C THR A 254 12.95 5.83 25.20
N GLU A 255 14.27 5.67 25.46
CA GLU A 255 15.00 6.50 26.43
C GLU A 255 15.34 7.88 25.84
N GLY A 256 15.27 8.94 26.63
CA GLY A 256 15.89 10.23 26.29
C GLY A 256 15.16 11.49 26.71
N GLU A 257 14.01 11.42 27.41
CA GLU A 257 13.31 12.63 27.83
C GLU A 257 12.94 12.57 29.32
N GLU A 258 13.30 13.65 30.04
CA GLU A 258 13.10 13.76 31.51
C GLU A 258 11.63 14.04 31.85
N ASP A 259 10.85 14.64 30.94
CA ASP A 259 9.43 14.94 31.12
C ASP A 259 8.53 13.88 30.51
N VAL A 260 7.60 13.34 31.27
CA VAL A 260 6.62 12.35 30.81
C VAL A 260 5.67 12.92 29.73
N LEU A 261 5.53 14.23 29.66
CA LEU A 261 4.68 14.93 28.68
C LEU A 261 5.41 15.25 27.38
N ASP A 262 6.72 15.07 27.32
CA ASP A 262 7.49 15.33 26.13
C ASP A 262 7.36 14.20 25.11
N TYR A 263 7.53 14.55 23.84
CA TYR A 263 7.46 13.62 22.72
C TYR A 263 8.58 12.58 22.75
N ARG A 264 8.23 11.31 22.60
CA ARG A 264 9.18 10.20 22.45
C ARG A 264 9.34 9.80 21.00
N ALA A 265 10.56 9.50 20.59
CA ALA A 265 10.86 9.07 19.24
C ALA A 265 10.14 7.77 18.87
N ALA A 266 9.89 6.89 19.85
CA ALA A 266 9.15 5.65 19.67
C ALA A 266 8.28 5.36 20.90
N GLU A 267 6.98 5.17 20.70
CA GLU A 267 6.01 4.91 21.77
C GLU A 267 5.43 3.50 21.71
N GLY A 268 5.47 2.86 20.54
CA GLY A 268 4.82 1.58 20.28
C GLY A 268 3.34 1.71 19.94
N ASP A 269 2.66 0.56 19.83
CA ASP A 269 1.25 0.50 19.45
C ASP A 269 0.47 -0.45 20.36
N VAL A 270 -0.84 -0.57 20.13
CA VAL A 270 -1.71 -1.47 20.88
C VAL A 270 -1.44 -2.94 20.56
N LEU A 271 -1.83 -3.81 21.49
CA LEU A 271 -1.61 -5.26 21.42
C LEU A 271 -2.06 -5.90 20.09
N SER A 272 -3.20 -5.47 19.56
CA SER A 272 -3.79 -6.01 18.34
C SER A 272 -3.08 -5.57 17.05
N HIS A 273 -2.00 -4.80 17.15
CA HIS A 273 -1.21 -4.33 16.01
C HIS A 273 0.23 -4.88 15.98
N LEU A 274 0.61 -5.72 16.95
CA LEU A 274 1.91 -6.38 17.00
C LEU A 274 2.25 -7.09 15.67
N THR A 275 3.51 -7.13 15.35
CA THR A 275 4.05 -7.63 14.07
C THR A 275 5.14 -8.68 14.31
N ALA A 276 5.40 -9.49 13.31
CA ALA A 276 6.49 -10.45 13.33
C ALA A 276 6.98 -10.75 11.92
N VAL A 277 8.27 -11.10 11.82
CA VAL A 277 8.86 -11.72 10.63
C VAL A 277 9.38 -13.09 11.06
N LYS A 278 9.02 -14.12 10.33
CA LYS A 278 9.43 -15.49 10.65
C LYS A 278 9.78 -16.26 9.40
N ASP A 279 10.94 -16.91 9.42
CA ASP A 279 11.27 -17.95 8.47
C ASP A 279 10.62 -19.27 8.92
N LEU A 280 9.73 -19.80 8.08
CA LEU A 280 9.03 -21.06 8.30
C LEU A 280 9.61 -22.13 7.39
N GLU A 281 9.71 -23.36 7.89
CA GLU A 281 10.21 -24.51 7.15
C GLU A 281 9.10 -25.54 6.94
N TYR A 282 8.97 -26.00 5.68
CA TYR A 282 8.06 -27.04 5.26
C TYR A 282 8.79 -28.04 4.35
N ASP A 283 9.02 -29.25 4.84
CA ASP A 283 9.68 -30.33 4.08
C ASP A 283 11.04 -29.92 3.47
N GLY A 284 11.85 -29.17 4.23
CA GLY A 284 13.14 -28.65 3.81
C GLY A 284 13.06 -27.43 2.86
N ARG A 285 11.88 -26.86 2.66
CA ARG A 285 11.65 -25.59 1.95
C ARG A 285 11.39 -24.47 2.94
N HIS A 286 12.01 -23.32 2.71
CA HIS A 286 11.90 -22.14 3.55
C HIS A 286 10.99 -21.09 2.92
N ILE A 287 10.23 -20.40 3.74
CA ILE A 287 9.41 -19.25 3.35
C ILE A 287 9.40 -18.22 4.48
N GLU A 288 9.87 -17.03 4.19
CA GLU A 288 9.78 -15.90 5.10
C GLU A 288 8.37 -15.32 5.09
N VAL A 289 7.73 -15.24 6.24
CA VAL A 289 6.42 -14.63 6.40
C VAL A 289 6.55 -13.36 7.22
N GLU A 290 6.25 -12.22 6.62
CA GLU A 290 6.21 -10.93 7.28
C GLU A 290 4.76 -10.51 7.51
N LEU A 291 4.33 -10.52 8.78
CA LEU A 291 3.06 -9.96 9.22
C LEU A 291 3.24 -8.46 9.43
N LEU A 292 2.62 -7.65 8.57
CA LEU A 292 2.73 -6.20 8.65
C LEU A 292 1.99 -5.63 9.86
N PRO A 293 2.47 -4.50 10.43
CA PRO A 293 1.68 -3.73 11.40
C PRO A 293 0.45 -3.13 10.69
N ASN A 294 -0.59 -2.84 11.44
CA ASN A 294 -1.81 -2.22 10.91
C ASN A 294 -2.36 -1.19 11.90
N PRO A 295 -3.03 -0.15 11.42
CA PRO A 295 -3.84 0.70 12.27
C PRO A 295 -5.19 0.04 12.58
N SER A 296 -5.96 0.62 13.48
CA SER A 296 -7.34 0.17 13.77
C SER A 296 -8.32 0.38 12.60
N HIS A 297 -7.92 1.12 11.56
CA HIS A 297 -8.71 1.33 10.35
C HIS A 297 -8.66 0.08 9.48
N LEU A 298 -9.73 -0.70 9.54
CA LEU A 298 -9.83 -1.97 8.82
C LEU A 298 -9.58 -1.78 7.32
N GLU A 299 -8.86 -2.71 6.71
CA GLU A 299 -8.50 -2.78 5.28
C GLU A 299 -7.45 -1.74 4.81
N ALA A 300 -7.10 -0.75 5.62
CA ALA A 300 -6.12 0.28 5.23
C ALA A 300 -4.70 -0.29 4.99
N ILE A 301 -4.36 -1.41 5.62
CA ILE A 301 -3.07 -2.11 5.43
C ILE A 301 -2.97 -2.81 4.06
N ASN A 302 -4.08 -3.14 3.40
CA ASN A 302 -4.07 -3.97 2.21
C ASN A 302 -3.30 -3.36 1.05
N PRO A 303 -3.53 -2.09 0.64
CA PRO A 303 -2.71 -1.48 -0.41
C PRO A 303 -1.24 -1.34 -0.02
N VAL A 304 -0.95 -1.16 1.28
CA VAL A 304 0.44 -1.14 1.79
C VAL A 304 1.12 -2.49 1.57
N ALA A 305 0.41 -3.59 1.85
CA ALA A 305 0.91 -4.94 1.59
C ALA A 305 1.13 -5.20 0.09
N LEU A 306 0.22 -4.74 -0.77
CA LEU A 306 0.39 -4.83 -2.23
C LEU A 306 1.66 -4.10 -2.69
N GLY A 307 1.86 -2.86 -2.23
CA GLY A 307 3.02 -2.05 -2.57
C GLY A 307 4.33 -2.68 -2.10
N LYS A 308 4.37 -3.17 -0.85
CA LYS A 308 5.54 -3.84 -0.30
C LYS A 308 5.86 -5.14 -1.06
N ALA A 309 4.85 -5.98 -1.33
CA ALA A 309 5.03 -7.21 -2.10
C ALA A 309 5.54 -6.93 -3.51
N ARG A 310 5.01 -5.90 -4.18
CA ARG A 310 5.49 -5.48 -5.50
C ARG A 310 6.94 -5.02 -5.49
N ALA A 311 7.31 -4.18 -4.51
CA ALA A 311 8.68 -3.68 -4.39
C ALA A 311 9.67 -4.79 -4.06
N LYS A 312 9.30 -5.75 -3.20
CA LYS A 312 10.10 -6.95 -2.91
C LYS A 312 10.33 -7.80 -4.16
N GLN A 313 9.31 -8.02 -4.96
CA GLN A 313 9.46 -8.72 -6.24
C GLN A 313 10.44 -8.01 -7.18
N TYR A 314 10.35 -6.69 -7.28
CA TYR A 314 11.27 -5.91 -8.08
C TYR A 314 12.72 -6.08 -7.61
N SER A 315 12.97 -6.03 -6.30
CA SER A 315 14.31 -6.25 -5.72
C SER A 315 14.89 -7.61 -6.11
N LEU A 316 14.06 -8.66 -6.03
CA LEU A 316 14.46 -10.01 -6.43
C LEU A 316 14.70 -10.14 -7.94
N LEU A 317 13.82 -9.55 -8.76
CA LEU A 317 13.96 -9.55 -10.22
C LEU A 317 15.18 -8.78 -10.70
N LYS A 318 15.59 -7.73 -9.96
CA LYS A 318 16.81 -6.97 -10.25
C LYS A 318 18.08 -7.79 -9.97
N SER A 319 18.06 -8.62 -8.94
CA SER A 319 19.21 -9.48 -8.56
C SER A 319 19.29 -10.79 -9.35
N SER A 320 18.16 -11.35 -9.77
CA SER A 320 18.07 -12.66 -10.46
C SER A 320 17.11 -12.63 -11.65
N PRO A 321 17.37 -11.81 -12.68
CA PRO A 321 16.39 -11.55 -13.74
C PRO A 321 16.09 -12.73 -14.66
N ALA A 322 16.99 -13.73 -14.76
CA ALA A 322 16.81 -14.86 -15.68
C ALA A 322 15.88 -15.95 -15.14
N ASP A 323 15.81 -16.13 -13.82
CA ASP A 323 15.21 -17.31 -13.17
C ASP A 323 13.84 -17.04 -12.55
N CYS A 324 13.34 -15.79 -12.60
CA CYS A 324 12.19 -15.38 -11.86
C CYS A 324 11.21 -14.60 -12.75
N ALA A 325 9.93 -14.88 -12.61
CA ALA A 325 8.86 -14.06 -13.17
C ALA A 325 8.04 -13.42 -12.04
N LEU A 326 7.17 -12.47 -12.40
CA LEU A 326 6.30 -11.80 -11.44
C LEU A 326 5.40 -12.82 -10.71
N GLY A 327 5.43 -12.80 -9.40
CA GLY A 327 4.66 -13.70 -8.54
C GLY A 327 5.27 -15.08 -8.30
N ASP A 328 6.48 -15.38 -8.82
CA ASP A 328 7.12 -16.67 -8.59
C ASP A 328 7.62 -16.81 -7.14
N ARG A 329 8.28 -15.78 -6.62
CA ARG A 329 9.01 -15.85 -5.35
C ARG A 329 8.36 -15.04 -4.21
N VAL A 330 7.35 -14.23 -4.51
CA VAL A 330 6.64 -13.41 -3.52
C VAL A 330 5.14 -13.65 -3.61
N LEU A 331 4.51 -13.84 -2.46
CA LEU A 331 3.07 -13.97 -2.29
C LEU A 331 2.54 -12.84 -1.42
N CYS A 332 1.50 -12.15 -1.87
CA CYS A 332 0.71 -11.24 -1.04
C CYS A 332 -0.51 -11.98 -0.51
N VAL A 333 -0.69 -11.98 0.80
CA VAL A 333 -1.85 -12.57 1.49
C VAL A 333 -2.58 -11.50 2.26
N GLN A 334 -3.88 -11.38 2.03
CA GLN A 334 -4.73 -10.41 2.70
C GLN A 334 -5.85 -11.13 3.43
N VAL A 335 -5.87 -11.01 4.76
CA VAL A 335 -6.93 -11.54 5.61
C VAL A 335 -7.92 -10.42 5.88
N HIS A 336 -9.22 -10.71 5.77
CA HIS A 336 -10.29 -9.73 5.86
C HIS A 336 -11.36 -10.17 6.85
N GLY A 337 -12.10 -9.21 7.42
CA GLY A 337 -13.41 -9.46 7.98
C GLY A 337 -14.50 -9.31 6.90
N ASP A 338 -15.58 -10.06 6.99
CA ASP A 338 -16.67 -10.05 6.00
C ASP A 338 -17.31 -8.67 5.81
N ALA A 339 -17.55 -7.96 6.89
CA ALA A 339 -18.16 -6.64 6.84
C ALA A 339 -17.25 -5.56 6.23
N SER A 340 -15.97 -5.54 6.64
CA SER A 340 -15.00 -4.57 6.11
C SER A 340 -14.65 -4.86 4.66
N PHE A 341 -14.53 -6.14 4.29
CA PHE A 341 -14.28 -6.55 2.91
C PHE A 341 -15.36 -6.03 1.95
N THR A 342 -16.63 -6.08 2.35
CA THR A 342 -17.72 -5.54 1.55
C THR A 342 -17.85 -4.02 1.63
N GLY A 343 -17.63 -3.46 2.83
CA GLY A 343 -18.01 -2.07 3.12
C GLY A 343 -16.92 -1.02 2.92
N GLN A 344 -15.65 -1.39 3.00
CA GLN A 344 -14.54 -0.44 2.88
C GLN A 344 -14.14 -0.25 1.42
N GLY A 345 -14.29 0.99 0.91
CA GLY A 345 -13.98 1.33 -0.49
C GLY A 345 -12.55 1.00 -0.92
N VAL A 346 -11.58 1.06 -0.01
CA VAL A 346 -10.17 0.74 -0.28
C VAL A 346 -9.97 -0.71 -0.74
N VAL A 347 -10.85 -1.63 -0.36
CA VAL A 347 -10.82 -3.02 -0.86
C VAL A 347 -11.09 -3.07 -2.35
N MET A 348 -12.13 -2.37 -2.81
CA MET A 348 -12.46 -2.26 -4.24
C MET A 348 -11.34 -1.55 -5.02
N GLU A 349 -10.76 -0.50 -4.46
CA GLU A 349 -9.63 0.20 -5.05
C GLU A 349 -8.42 -0.74 -5.20
N GLY A 350 -8.07 -1.50 -4.15
CA GLY A 350 -6.97 -2.47 -4.17
C GLY A 350 -7.19 -3.62 -5.17
N ILE A 351 -8.40 -4.19 -5.21
CA ILE A 351 -8.78 -5.20 -6.21
C ILE A 351 -8.68 -4.61 -7.62
N GLY A 352 -9.08 -3.34 -7.80
CA GLY A 352 -8.96 -2.63 -9.08
C GLY A 352 -7.51 -2.47 -9.56
N LEU A 353 -6.53 -2.45 -8.66
CA LEU A 353 -5.10 -2.39 -9.00
C LEU A 353 -4.51 -3.75 -9.39
N SER A 354 -5.13 -4.86 -8.98
CA SER A 354 -4.53 -6.21 -8.99
C SER A 354 -4.01 -6.69 -10.35
N ASN A 355 -4.67 -6.31 -11.44
CA ASN A 355 -4.31 -6.71 -12.80
C ASN A 355 -3.63 -5.60 -13.61
N LEU A 356 -3.33 -4.45 -13.00
CA LEU A 356 -2.68 -3.35 -13.70
C LEU A 356 -1.16 -3.56 -13.77
N PRO A 357 -0.51 -3.24 -14.91
CA PRO A 357 0.92 -3.55 -15.13
C PRO A 357 1.86 -2.97 -14.08
N HIS A 358 1.60 -1.74 -13.61
CA HIS A 358 2.43 -1.07 -12.62
C HIS A 358 2.12 -1.45 -11.17
N TYR A 359 1.05 -2.24 -10.92
CA TYR A 359 0.54 -2.51 -9.57
C TYR A 359 0.40 -4.00 -9.25
N THR A 360 0.22 -4.86 -10.25
CA THR A 360 0.04 -6.30 -10.01
C THR A 360 1.19 -6.91 -9.23
N THR A 361 0.84 -7.77 -8.27
CA THR A 361 1.79 -8.57 -7.48
C THR A 361 1.98 -9.97 -8.06
N GLY A 362 1.35 -10.29 -9.19
CA GLY A 362 1.27 -11.66 -9.71
C GLY A 362 0.21 -12.48 -8.98
N GLY A 363 -0.85 -11.82 -8.53
CA GLY A 363 -1.99 -12.39 -7.84
C GLY A 363 -1.81 -12.46 -6.31
N SER A 364 -2.85 -12.06 -5.59
CA SER A 364 -2.96 -12.17 -4.13
C SER A 364 -3.94 -13.28 -3.75
N VAL A 365 -3.75 -13.86 -2.56
CA VAL A 365 -4.75 -14.72 -1.93
C VAL A 365 -5.47 -13.91 -0.87
N HIS A 366 -6.78 -13.76 -1.04
CA HIS A 366 -7.67 -13.11 -0.08
C HIS A 366 -8.36 -14.17 0.78
N LEU A 367 -8.18 -14.10 2.09
CA LEU A 367 -8.86 -14.97 3.05
C LEU A 367 -9.88 -14.13 3.84
N VAL A 368 -11.15 -14.28 3.53
CA VAL A 368 -12.22 -13.62 4.27
C VAL A 368 -12.64 -14.51 5.44
N VAL A 369 -12.33 -14.09 6.66
CA VAL A 369 -12.78 -14.77 7.88
C VAL A 369 -14.19 -14.27 8.19
N ASN A 370 -15.16 -14.99 7.63
CA ASN A 370 -16.58 -14.62 7.65
C ASN A 370 -17.24 -15.09 8.95
N ILE A 371 -17.22 -14.19 9.95
CA ILE A 371 -17.72 -14.47 11.31
C ILE A 371 -19.17 -14.04 11.53
N GLY A 372 -19.79 -13.47 10.50
CA GLY A 372 -21.04 -12.71 10.64
C GLY A 372 -20.80 -11.39 11.37
N TYR A 373 -21.44 -10.36 10.90
CA TYR A 373 -21.37 -9.02 11.49
C TYR A 373 -22.42 -8.86 12.59
N THR A 374 -22.27 -7.84 13.43
CA THR A 374 -23.28 -7.49 14.46
C THR A 374 -24.65 -7.17 13.86
N THR A 375 -24.66 -6.65 12.63
CA THR A 375 -25.87 -6.49 11.82
C THR A 375 -26.07 -7.76 10.99
N PRO A 376 -27.27 -8.37 10.99
CA PRO A 376 -27.58 -9.52 10.16
C PRO A 376 -27.28 -9.25 8.68
N ALA A 377 -26.87 -10.28 7.93
CA ALA A 377 -26.41 -10.14 6.54
C ALA A 377 -27.37 -9.37 5.63
N HIS A 378 -28.69 -9.55 5.83
CA HIS A 378 -29.72 -8.85 5.05
C HIS A 378 -29.74 -7.32 5.30
N GLY A 379 -29.19 -6.84 6.43
CA GLY A 379 -29.05 -5.43 6.74
C GLY A 379 -27.66 -4.86 6.54
N ALA A 380 -26.68 -5.72 6.25
CA ALA A 380 -25.26 -5.37 6.19
C ALA A 380 -24.69 -5.23 4.76
N ARG A 381 -25.31 -5.90 3.78
CA ARG A 381 -24.85 -5.87 2.38
C ARG A 381 -25.99 -6.13 1.41
N SER A 382 -25.83 -5.61 0.18
CA SER A 382 -26.80 -5.81 -0.91
C SER A 382 -26.54 -7.08 -1.73
N SER A 383 -25.34 -7.66 -1.62
CA SER A 383 -24.92 -8.86 -2.35
C SER A 383 -25.24 -10.13 -1.58
N MET A 384 -25.27 -11.27 -2.29
CA MET A 384 -25.47 -12.58 -1.67
C MET A 384 -24.31 -12.94 -0.74
N TYR A 385 -23.07 -12.72 -1.19
CA TYR A 385 -21.85 -12.98 -0.45
C TYR A 385 -21.04 -11.69 -0.24
N CYS A 386 -20.28 -11.65 0.85
CA CYS A 386 -19.33 -10.56 1.07
C CYS A 386 -18.24 -10.51 -0.02
N SER A 387 -17.92 -11.65 -0.60
CA SER A 387 -16.92 -11.86 -1.65
C SER A 387 -17.35 -11.45 -3.05
N ASP A 388 -18.61 -11.03 -3.25
CA ASP A 388 -19.13 -10.66 -4.58
C ASP A 388 -18.38 -9.50 -5.24
N ILE A 389 -17.72 -8.65 -4.45
CA ILE A 389 -16.87 -7.56 -4.96
C ILE A 389 -15.71 -8.06 -5.84
N GLY A 390 -15.19 -9.27 -5.59
CA GLY A 390 -14.13 -9.88 -6.41
C GLY A 390 -14.55 -10.19 -7.84
N LYS A 391 -15.86 -10.33 -8.08
CA LYS A 391 -16.41 -10.55 -9.42
C LYS A 391 -16.16 -9.38 -10.38
N MET A 392 -15.89 -8.18 -9.85
CA MET A 392 -15.51 -7.00 -10.64
C MET A 392 -14.28 -7.26 -11.53
N VAL A 393 -13.33 -8.04 -11.07
CA VAL A 393 -12.10 -8.41 -11.81
C VAL A 393 -12.12 -9.87 -12.27
N GLY A 394 -13.25 -10.55 -12.12
CA GLY A 394 -13.40 -11.97 -12.48
C GLY A 394 -12.65 -12.93 -11.56
N ALA A 395 -12.34 -12.50 -10.33
CA ALA A 395 -11.67 -13.35 -9.36
C ALA A 395 -12.57 -14.52 -8.93
N PRO A 396 -12.07 -15.77 -8.93
CA PRO A 396 -12.83 -16.89 -8.43
C PRO A 396 -12.97 -16.84 -6.90
N VAL A 397 -14.08 -17.41 -6.41
CA VAL A 397 -14.39 -17.47 -4.98
C VAL A 397 -14.59 -18.91 -4.55
N LEU A 398 -13.97 -19.30 -3.45
CA LEU A 398 -14.15 -20.59 -2.79
C LEU A 398 -14.80 -20.35 -1.44
N HIS A 399 -16.02 -20.82 -1.24
CA HIS A 399 -16.70 -20.76 0.05
C HIS A 399 -16.47 -22.06 0.80
N VAL A 400 -16.02 -22.00 2.04
CA VAL A 400 -15.70 -23.19 2.81
C VAL A 400 -16.25 -23.12 4.23
N ASN A 401 -16.85 -24.26 4.69
CA ASN A 401 -17.35 -24.40 6.04
C ASN A 401 -16.19 -24.61 7.03
N GLY A 402 -15.97 -23.64 7.92
CA GLY A 402 -14.88 -23.67 8.89
C GLY A 402 -14.94 -24.78 9.95
N ASP A 403 -16.04 -25.49 10.09
CA ASP A 403 -16.15 -26.67 10.96
C ASP A 403 -15.37 -27.88 10.44
N TYR A 404 -14.87 -27.80 9.22
CA TYR A 404 -14.18 -28.90 8.53
C TYR A 404 -12.77 -28.46 8.10
N PRO A 405 -11.79 -28.45 9.03
CA PRO A 405 -10.44 -27.91 8.78
C PRO A 405 -9.68 -28.57 7.62
N GLU A 406 -9.96 -29.85 7.33
CA GLU A 406 -9.39 -30.56 6.19
C GLU A 406 -9.91 -30.02 4.85
N ASP A 407 -11.21 -29.67 4.79
CA ASP A 407 -11.81 -29.02 3.63
C ASP A 407 -11.30 -27.56 3.47
N VAL A 408 -11.01 -26.89 4.59
CA VAL A 408 -10.38 -25.55 4.59
C VAL A 408 -8.95 -25.61 4.02
N GLU A 409 -8.14 -26.57 4.47
CA GLU A 409 -6.80 -26.81 3.94
C GLU A 409 -6.85 -27.01 2.42
N ARG A 410 -7.75 -27.88 1.94
CA ARG A 410 -7.96 -28.12 0.52
C ARG A 410 -8.38 -26.87 -0.26
N ALA A 411 -9.27 -26.05 0.30
CA ALA A 411 -9.69 -24.82 -0.36
C ALA A 411 -8.50 -23.86 -0.57
N MET A 412 -7.60 -23.78 0.41
CA MET A 412 -6.37 -22.98 0.30
C MET A 412 -5.40 -23.53 -0.74
N GLU A 413 -5.27 -24.86 -0.84
CA GLU A 413 -4.45 -25.51 -1.89
C GLU A 413 -4.96 -25.19 -3.29
N VAL A 414 -6.28 -25.30 -3.52
CA VAL A 414 -6.92 -24.94 -4.80
C VAL A 414 -6.73 -23.45 -5.11
N ALA A 415 -6.93 -22.59 -4.12
CA ALA A 415 -6.77 -21.16 -4.27
C ALA A 415 -5.32 -20.80 -4.67
N PHE A 416 -4.34 -21.36 -3.96
CA PHE A 416 -2.93 -21.15 -4.30
C PHE A 416 -2.60 -21.69 -5.71
N ALA A 417 -3.05 -22.89 -6.05
CA ALA A 417 -2.81 -23.49 -7.38
C ALA A 417 -3.37 -22.61 -8.53
N TYR A 418 -4.55 -22.01 -8.33
CA TYR A 418 -5.09 -21.04 -9.29
C TYR A 418 -4.23 -19.80 -9.39
N ARG A 419 -3.90 -19.16 -8.24
CA ARG A 419 -3.05 -17.97 -8.18
C ARG A 419 -1.70 -18.23 -8.82
N ASP A 420 -1.09 -19.34 -8.50
CA ASP A 420 0.23 -19.71 -9.02
C ASP A 420 0.21 -19.92 -10.54
N ARG A 421 -0.85 -20.55 -11.04
CA ARG A 421 -0.99 -20.79 -12.48
C ARG A 421 -1.31 -19.53 -13.28
N PHE A 422 -2.29 -18.73 -12.83
CA PHE A 422 -2.83 -17.62 -13.60
C PHE A 422 -2.31 -16.25 -13.21
N ARG A 423 -1.58 -16.18 -12.10
CA ARG A 423 -1.04 -14.93 -11.55
C ARG A 423 -2.12 -13.86 -11.31
N LYS A 424 -3.28 -14.30 -10.83
CA LYS A 424 -4.45 -13.47 -10.55
C LYS A 424 -4.93 -13.68 -9.12
N ASP A 425 -5.71 -12.73 -8.63
CA ASP A 425 -6.30 -12.79 -7.31
C ASP A 425 -7.35 -13.90 -7.21
N VAL A 426 -7.46 -14.51 -6.04
CA VAL A 426 -8.43 -15.51 -5.66
C VAL A 426 -8.93 -15.24 -4.25
N ILE A 427 -10.20 -15.49 -4.00
CA ILE A 427 -10.85 -15.24 -2.71
C ILE A 427 -11.28 -16.57 -2.09
N VAL A 428 -10.91 -16.78 -0.82
CA VAL A 428 -11.43 -17.86 0.02
C VAL A 428 -12.31 -17.23 1.09
N ASP A 429 -13.61 -17.49 1.00
CA ASP A 429 -14.61 -17.08 1.97
C ASP A 429 -14.76 -18.20 3.01
N LEU A 430 -14.07 -18.05 4.13
CA LEU A 430 -14.06 -18.99 5.25
C LEU A 430 -15.23 -18.69 6.17
N LEU A 431 -16.33 -19.44 6.01
CA LEU A 431 -17.52 -19.24 6.83
C LEU A 431 -17.33 -19.90 8.20
N VAL A 432 -17.32 -19.06 9.19
CA VAL A 432 -17.11 -19.40 10.61
C VAL A 432 -18.10 -18.63 11.49
N TYR A 433 -17.87 -18.60 12.77
CA TYR A 433 -18.60 -17.74 13.69
C TYR A 433 -17.62 -17.16 14.72
N ARG A 434 -18.03 -16.19 15.50
CA ARG A 434 -17.30 -15.74 16.68
C ARG A 434 -18.06 -16.15 17.95
N ARG A 435 -17.35 -16.68 18.93
CA ARG A 435 -17.97 -17.17 20.17
C ARG A 435 -18.38 -16.02 21.10
N TRP A 436 -17.63 -14.94 21.11
CA TRP A 436 -17.86 -13.76 21.94
C TRP A 436 -18.37 -12.59 21.07
N GLY A 437 -18.55 -11.41 21.66
CA GLY A 437 -18.89 -10.20 20.94
C GLY A 437 -17.80 -9.69 20.01
N HIS A 438 -17.88 -8.42 19.62
CA HIS A 438 -16.79 -7.80 18.83
C HIS A 438 -15.46 -7.89 19.59
N ASN A 439 -15.48 -7.66 20.89
CA ASN A 439 -14.44 -8.02 21.82
C ASN A 439 -15.03 -8.83 22.99
N GLU A 440 -14.18 -9.28 23.90
CA GLU A 440 -14.58 -10.20 24.98
C GLU A 440 -15.47 -9.57 26.05
N LEU A 441 -15.54 -8.24 26.10
CA LEU A 441 -16.38 -7.49 27.04
C LEU A 441 -17.77 -7.17 26.47
N ASP A 442 -17.98 -7.46 25.18
CA ASP A 442 -19.21 -7.18 24.48
C ASP A 442 -20.27 -8.29 24.72
N VAL A 443 -21.56 -7.93 24.72
CA VAL A 443 -22.68 -8.84 24.98
C VAL A 443 -23.52 -8.98 23.70
N PRO A 444 -23.13 -9.88 22.80
CA PRO A 444 -23.67 -9.94 21.43
C PRO A 444 -25.11 -10.50 21.35
N ASP A 445 -25.58 -11.20 22.34
CA ASP A 445 -26.94 -11.72 22.40
C ASP A 445 -28.00 -10.63 22.60
N LEU A 446 -27.64 -9.42 23.00
CA LEU A 446 -28.53 -8.27 23.01
C LEU A 446 -29.08 -7.95 21.60
N THR A 447 -28.30 -8.23 20.54
CA THR A 447 -28.66 -7.93 19.15
C THR A 447 -28.90 -9.15 18.28
N SER A 448 -28.34 -10.33 18.67
CA SER A 448 -28.39 -11.56 17.88
C SER A 448 -28.69 -12.79 18.74
N PRO A 449 -29.82 -12.84 19.50
CA PRO A 449 -30.08 -13.86 20.51
C PRO A 449 -30.13 -15.27 19.92
N LYS A 450 -30.83 -15.50 18.81
CA LYS A 450 -30.96 -16.80 18.17
C LYS A 450 -29.62 -17.37 17.66
N MET A 451 -28.76 -16.53 17.14
CA MET A 451 -27.43 -16.91 16.69
C MET A 451 -26.57 -17.35 17.88
N TYR A 452 -26.55 -16.56 18.95
CA TYR A 452 -25.76 -16.86 20.14
C TYR A 452 -26.32 -18.02 20.99
N GLU A 453 -27.60 -18.29 20.97
CA GLU A 453 -28.19 -19.53 21.50
C GLU A 453 -27.54 -20.75 20.83
N LYS A 454 -27.49 -20.79 19.48
CA LYS A 454 -26.83 -21.88 18.73
C LYS A 454 -25.32 -21.94 19.02
N ILE A 455 -24.63 -20.80 19.05
CA ILE A 455 -23.19 -20.73 19.32
C ILE A 455 -22.86 -21.29 20.71
N ARG A 456 -23.60 -20.91 21.74
CA ARG A 456 -23.39 -21.39 23.09
C ARG A 456 -23.64 -22.88 23.25
N ALA A 457 -24.64 -23.45 22.55
CA ALA A 457 -25.00 -24.83 22.61
C ALA A 457 -24.01 -25.80 21.95
N ARG A 458 -23.04 -25.29 21.18
CA ARG A 458 -22.11 -26.15 20.42
C ARG A 458 -20.70 -26.21 21.01
N GLN A 459 -20.05 -27.34 20.75
CA GLN A 459 -18.60 -27.51 21.02
C GLN A 459 -17.78 -26.63 20.09
N SER A 460 -16.58 -26.31 20.54
CA SER A 460 -15.60 -25.57 19.70
C SER A 460 -15.13 -26.42 18.50
N VAL A 461 -14.65 -25.75 17.45
CA VAL A 461 -14.12 -26.44 16.27
C VAL A 461 -12.94 -27.36 16.62
N PRO A 462 -11.96 -26.96 17.47
CA PRO A 462 -10.92 -27.85 17.95
C PRO A 462 -11.42 -29.09 18.68
N GLN A 463 -12.48 -28.97 19.49
CA GLN A 463 -13.09 -30.12 20.21
C GLN A 463 -13.81 -31.05 19.24
N LEU A 464 -14.59 -30.51 18.31
CA LEU A 464 -15.26 -31.28 17.26
C LEU A 464 -14.25 -32.08 16.42
N TYR A 465 -13.16 -31.41 16.03
CA TYR A 465 -12.14 -32.08 15.22
C TYR A 465 -11.39 -33.17 16.02
N ALA A 466 -10.96 -32.87 17.25
CA ALA A 466 -10.34 -33.86 18.12
C ALA A 466 -11.23 -35.10 18.32
N SER A 467 -12.54 -34.90 18.55
CA SER A 467 -13.50 -36.01 18.71
C SER A 467 -13.58 -36.88 17.46
N ARG A 468 -13.54 -36.29 16.26
CA ARG A 468 -13.50 -37.05 14.98
C ARG A 468 -12.22 -37.89 14.87
N LEU A 469 -11.07 -37.30 15.20
CA LEU A 469 -9.78 -38.00 15.13
C LEU A 469 -9.64 -39.13 16.14
N VAL A 470 -10.30 -38.99 17.29
CA VAL A 470 -10.36 -40.06 18.29
C VAL A 470 -11.33 -41.17 17.83
N ALA A 471 -12.48 -40.81 17.26
CA ALA A 471 -13.48 -41.75 16.78
C ALA A 471 -12.97 -42.60 15.61
N ASP A 472 -12.15 -42.09 14.73
CA ASP A 472 -11.55 -42.82 13.61
C ASP A 472 -10.18 -43.46 13.91
N GLY A 473 -9.69 -43.33 15.15
CA GLY A 473 -8.46 -43.96 15.61
C GLY A 473 -7.15 -43.26 15.17
N THR A 474 -7.24 -42.04 14.60
CA THR A 474 -6.05 -41.23 14.24
C THR A 474 -5.28 -40.76 15.49
N LEU A 475 -6.00 -40.47 16.57
CA LEU A 475 -5.47 -40.08 17.88
C LEU A 475 -6.16 -40.87 19.00
N THR A 476 -5.46 -41.03 20.09
CA THR A 476 -6.08 -41.41 21.37
C THR A 476 -6.59 -40.15 22.10
N ALA A 477 -7.58 -40.32 22.97
CA ALA A 477 -8.08 -39.21 23.79
C ALA A 477 -6.96 -38.53 24.62
N LYS A 478 -5.96 -39.30 25.07
CA LYS A 478 -4.79 -38.80 25.82
C LYS A 478 -3.89 -37.92 24.93
N GLU A 479 -3.63 -38.34 23.71
CA GLU A 479 -2.84 -37.54 22.75
C GLU A 479 -3.55 -36.25 22.38
N ALA A 480 -4.86 -36.30 22.17
CA ALA A 480 -5.65 -35.11 21.84
C ALA A 480 -5.62 -34.06 22.98
N GLU A 481 -5.59 -34.47 24.25
CA GLU A 481 -5.54 -33.54 25.39
C GLU A 481 -4.11 -33.09 25.72
N ARG A 482 -3.11 -33.89 25.39
CA ARG A 482 -1.71 -33.59 25.67
C ARG A 482 -1.26 -32.27 25.06
N GLU A 483 -1.57 -32.00 23.80
CA GLU A 483 -1.21 -30.76 23.10
C GLU A 483 -1.69 -29.51 23.83
N ARG A 484 -2.91 -29.50 24.32
CA ARG A 484 -3.46 -28.38 25.10
C ARG A 484 -2.74 -28.18 26.41
N THR A 485 -2.49 -29.30 27.12
CA THR A 485 -1.85 -29.28 28.45
C THR A 485 -0.40 -28.81 28.36
N GLU A 486 0.37 -29.32 27.41
CA GLU A 486 1.75 -28.96 27.20
C GLU A 486 1.89 -27.49 26.78
N TYR A 487 1.06 -27.02 25.84
CA TYR A 487 1.10 -25.63 25.40
C TYR A 487 0.68 -24.66 26.52
N ARG A 488 -0.32 -25.02 27.33
CA ARG A 488 -0.69 -24.22 28.50
C ARG A 488 0.45 -24.14 29.49
N ALA A 489 1.16 -25.24 29.78
CA ALA A 489 2.31 -25.25 30.66
C ALA A 489 3.44 -24.35 30.14
N GLN A 490 3.66 -24.35 28.81
CA GLN A 490 4.61 -23.44 28.15
C GLN A 490 4.20 -21.96 28.37
N LEU A 491 2.93 -21.62 28.18
CA LEU A 491 2.43 -20.25 28.41
C LEU A 491 2.58 -19.81 29.87
N GLU A 492 2.34 -20.70 30.85
CA GLU A 492 2.59 -20.41 32.29
C GLU A 492 4.08 -20.15 32.57
N ALA A 493 4.98 -20.94 31.98
CA ALA A 493 6.42 -20.76 32.10
C ALA A 493 6.89 -19.40 31.50
N GLU A 494 6.40 -19.03 30.35
CA GLU A 494 6.72 -17.76 29.70
C GLU A 494 6.13 -16.54 30.45
N LEU A 495 4.96 -16.69 31.05
CA LEU A 495 4.39 -15.65 31.94
C LEU A 495 5.25 -15.45 33.17
N ALA A 496 5.79 -16.54 33.77
CA ALA A 496 6.71 -16.47 34.86
C ALA A 496 8.06 -15.86 34.46
N ARG A 497 8.56 -16.19 33.27
CA ARG A 497 9.79 -15.62 32.72
C ARG A 497 9.67 -14.10 32.49
N GLU A 498 8.56 -13.62 31.98
CA GLU A 498 8.33 -12.19 31.81
C GLU A 498 8.39 -11.41 33.15
N ALA A 499 7.86 -12.00 34.22
CA ALA A 499 7.87 -11.41 35.55
C ALA A 499 9.23 -11.50 36.26
N ALA A 500 10.17 -12.30 35.76
CA ALA A 500 11.46 -12.54 36.38
C ALA A 500 12.48 -11.44 36.05
N THR A 501 13.41 -11.25 36.99
CA THR A 501 14.59 -10.40 36.77
C THR A 501 15.82 -11.30 36.64
N ASP A 502 16.65 -11.01 35.65
CA ASP A 502 17.93 -11.69 35.48
C ASP A 502 18.83 -11.37 36.69
N PRO A 503 19.24 -12.37 37.50
CA PRO A 503 20.02 -12.14 38.71
C PRO A 503 21.42 -11.59 38.42
N THR A 504 21.91 -11.73 37.20
CA THR A 504 23.26 -11.28 36.81
C THR A 504 23.26 -9.81 36.40
N THR A 505 22.25 -9.39 35.69
CA THR A 505 22.16 -8.04 35.10
C THR A 505 21.24 -7.10 35.86
N GLY A 506 20.36 -7.62 36.72
CA GLY A 506 19.30 -6.86 37.39
C GLY A 506 18.20 -6.34 36.46
N LYS A 507 18.22 -6.73 35.17
CA LYS A 507 17.25 -6.35 34.16
C LYS A 507 16.13 -7.40 34.05
N PRO A 508 14.96 -7.04 33.44
CA PRO A 508 13.95 -8.03 33.15
C PRO A 508 14.53 -9.20 32.32
N ALA A 509 14.14 -10.43 32.64
CA ALA A 509 14.64 -11.65 31.97
C ALA A 509 14.19 -11.73 30.50
N TYR A 510 13.14 -11.02 30.14
CA TYR A 510 12.74 -10.79 28.74
C TYR A 510 13.01 -9.33 28.36
N GLN A 511 13.73 -9.15 27.26
CA GLN A 511 13.97 -7.86 26.64
C GLN A 511 13.42 -7.92 25.20
N PRO A 512 12.69 -6.90 24.74
CA PRO A 512 12.30 -6.82 23.33
C PRO A 512 13.54 -6.64 22.47
N GLU A 513 13.56 -7.29 21.30
CA GLU A 513 14.59 -7.14 20.29
C GLU A 513 14.00 -6.45 19.04
N TRP A 514 14.76 -5.54 18.48
CA TRP A 514 14.46 -4.94 17.20
C TRP A 514 15.66 -5.07 16.27
N LYS A 515 15.36 -5.39 15.00
CA LYS A 515 16.38 -5.45 13.95
C LYS A 515 15.87 -4.71 12.73
N ALA A 516 16.74 -3.92 12.12
CA ALA A 516 16.43 -3.30 10.85
C ALA A 516 16.12 -4.37 9.80
N SER A 517 15.15 -4.09 8.93
CA SER A 517 14.85 -4.95 7.79
C SER A 517 16.08 -5.02 6.86
N PRO A 518 16.29 -6.11 6.10
CA PRO A 518 17.39 -6.21 5.15
C PRO A 518 17.45 -5.01 4.20
N GLY A 519 18.64 -4.42 4.05
CA GLY A 519 18.89 -3.22 3.26
C GLY A 519 18.70 -1.90 4.02
N TRP A 520 18.20 -1.93 5.27
CA TRP A 520 18.00 -0.74 6.12
C TRP A 520 19.07 -0.59 7.21
N GLU A 521 20.07 -1.45 7.25
CA GLU A 521 21.09 -1.49 8.32
C GLU A 521 21.95 -0.22 8.38
N GLN A 522 22.04 0.52 7.27
CA GLN A 522 22.82 1.75 7.18
C GLN A 522 21.99 3.01 7.45
N ILE A 523 20.70 2.87 7.65
CA ILE A 523 19.79 3.97 7.97
C ILE A 523 19.84 4.22 9.47
N VAL A 524 20.04 5.47 9.83
CA VAL A 524 20.07 5.91 11.22
C VAL A 524 18.64 6.16 11.69
N TRP A 525 18.31 5.63 12.84
CA TRP A 525 17.07 5.96 13.52
C TRP A 525 17.31 7.23 14.33
N PRO A 526 16.42 8.23 14.28
CA PRO A 526 16.75 9.60 14.68
C PRO A 526 16.80 9.87 16.18
N ALA A 527 17.14 8.89 17.00
CA ALA A 527 17.36 9.08 18.44
C ALA A 527 18.59 9.95 18.77
N SER A 528 19.43 10.28 17.78
CA SER A 528 20.64 11.09 17.99
C SER A 528 20.82 12.10 16.85
N ALA A 529 20.59 13.38 17.14
CA ALA A 529 20.90 14.48 16.24
C ALA A 529 22.36 14.50 15.74
N ALA A 530 23.29 13.96 16.55
CA ALA A 530 24.70 13.83 16.17
C ALA A 530 24.95 12.85 15.02
N ALA A 531 24.04 11.92 14.77
CA ALA A 531 24.13 10.95 13.69
C ALA A 531 23.52 11.43 12.38
N VAL A 532 22.69 12.48 12.41
CA VAL A 532 22.06 13.07 11.22
C VAL A 532 23.11 13.83 10.40
N ARG A 533 23.14 13.54 9.09
CA ARG A 533 24.04 14.24 8.16
C ARG A 533 23.22 14.97 7.11
N GLU A 534 23.47 16.28 6.98
CA GLU A 534 22.99 17.07 5.85
C GLU A 534 23.92 16.85 4.66
N PRO A 535 23.40 16.30 3.57
CA PRO A 535 24.22 15.93 2.42
C PRO A 535 24.47 17.12 1.49
N SER A 536 25.58 17.05 0.75
CA SER A 536 25.73 17.82 -0.47
C SER A 536 24.81 17.26 -1.56
N THR A 537 24.06 18.12 -2.20
CA THR A 537 23.07 17.74 -3.23
C THR A 537 23.37 18.30 -4.61
N GLY A 538 24.38 19.15 -4.75
CA GLY A 538 24.84 19.69 -6.04
C GLY A 538 25.47 18.61 -6.93
N VAL A 539 25.39 18.81 -8.24
CA VAL A 539 25.93 17.92 -9.29
C VAL A 539 26.68 18.74 -10.32
N GLU A 540 27.79 18.22 -10.86
CA GLU A 540 28.56 18.86 -11.88
C GLU A 540 27.71 19.34 -13.06
N GLU A 541 27.89 20.60 -13.48
CA GLU A 541 27.08 21.22 -14.54
C GLU A 541 27.11 20.42 -15.85
N SER A 542 28.26 19.84 -16.20
CA SER A 542 28.41 18.98 -17.37
C SER A 542 27.53 17.72 -17.28
N THR A 543 27.42 17.12 -16.10
CA THR A 543 26.57 15.96 -15.84
C THR A 543 25.09 16.37 -15.88
N LEU A 544 24.75 17.51 -15.29
CA LEU A 544 23.38 18.05 -15.36
C LEU A 544 22.95 18.29 -16.80
N ALA A 545 23.81 18.88 -17.61
CA ALA A 545 23.53 19.14 -19.03
C ALA A 545 23.36 17.83 -19.82
N GLN A 546 24.15 16.79 -19.53
CA GLN A 546 24.00 15.47 -20.13
C GLN A 546 22.65 14.83 -19.78
N ILE A 547 22.30 14.82 -18.50
CA ILE A 547 21.00 14.30 -18.03
C ILE A 547 19.86 15.08 -18.68
N GLY A 548 19.95 16.40 -18.70
CA GLY A 548 18.93 17.26 -19.28
C GLY A 548 18.68 16.94 -20.76
N ARG A 549 19.75 16.78 -21.57
CA ARG A 549 19.63 16.36 -22.97
C ARG A 549 19.07 14.95 -23.11
N ALA A 550 19.54 14.02 -22.29
CA ALA A 550 19.06 12.65 -22.27
C ALA A 550 17.55 12.57 -21.97
N SER A 551 17.05 13.39 -21.06
CA SER A 551 15.63 13.40 -20.65
C SER A 551 14.64 13.75 -21.78
N VAL A 552 15.12 14.35 -22.85
CA VAL A 552 14.33 14.76 -24.03
C VAL A 552 14.80 14.11 -25.32
N ALA A 553 15.66 13.09 -25.24
CA ALA A 553 16.17 12.38 -26.41
C ALA A 553 15.04 11.62 -27.10
N VAL A 554 14.89 11.81 -28.39
CA VAL A 554 13.88 11.15 -29.21
C VAL A 554 14.54 10.03 -30.04
N PRO A 555 14.07 8.79 -29.97
CA PRO A 555 14.61 7.69 -30.78
C PRO A 555 14.48 7.96 -32.28
N GLU A 556 15.37 7.38 -33.07
CA GLU A 556 15.30 7.46 -34.52
C GLU A 556 14.01 6.82 -35.05
N GLY A 557 13.37 7.44 -36.01
CA GLY A 557 12.11 6.98 -36.58
C GLY A 557 10.87 7.14 -35.70
N PHE A 558 11.00 7.81 -34.55
CA PHE A 558 9.89 8.03 -33.62
C PHE A 558 9.04 9.24 -34.03
N ALA A 559 7.74 9.03 -34.24
CA ALA A 559 6.82 10.08 -34.64
C ALA A 559 6.35 10.93 -33.45
N LEU A 560 7.06 12.03 -33.20
CA LEU A 560 6.75 12.92 -32.08
C LEU A 560 5.65 13.93 -32.42
N HIS A 561 4.77 14.23 -31.47
CA HIS A 561 3.73 15.26 -31.60
C HIS A 561 4.34 16.66 -31.79
N ASP A 562 3.81 17.47 -32.71
CA ASP A 562 4.39 18.79 -33.08
C ASP A 562 4.50 19.78 -31.92
N LYS A 563 3.52 19.82 -31.02
CA LYS A 563 3.58 20.67 -29.82
C LYS A 563 4.76 20.29 -28.92
N LEU A 564 5.03 18.97 -28.83
CA LEU A 564 6.11 18.46 -27.99
C LEU A 564 7.48 18.75 -28.60
N ARG A 565 7.63 18.75 -29.96
CA ARG A 565 8.86 19.17 -30.67
C ARG A 565 9.30 20.58 -30.24
N ARG A 566 8.35 21.51 -30.16
CA ARG A 566 8.63 22.89 -29.72
C ARG A 566 9.05 22.94 -28.25
N HIS A 567 8.39 22.18 -27.41
CA HIS A 567 8.71 22.10 -25.98
C HIS A 567 10.12 21.53 -25.76
N ILE A 568 10.48 20.44 -26.42
CA ILE A 568 11.83 19.84 -26.38
C ILE A 568 12.88 20.83 -26.86
N LYS A 569 12.60 21.53 -27.97
CA LYS A 569 13.54 22.58 -28.49
C LYS A 569 13.81 23.66 -27.44
N HIS A 570 12.81 24.16 -26.74
CA HIS A 570 12.97 25.15 -25.71
C HIS A 570 13.79 24.63 -24.52
N ARG A 571 13.57 23.40 -24.09
CA ARG A 571 14.37 22.75 -23.02
C ARG A 571 15.84 22.64 -23.42
N LEU A 572 16.11 22.15 -24.62
CA LEU A 572 17.49 22.08 -25.14
C LEU A 572 18.16 23.44 -25.18
N GLN A 573 17.48 24.48 -25.64
CA GLN A 573 18.00 25.85 -25.66
C GLN A 573 18.32 26.37 -24.26
N ALA A 574 17.45 26.10 -23.26
CA ALA A 574 17.69 26.49 -21.86
C ALA A 574 18.90 25.74 -21.26
N ILE A 575 19.01 24.43 -21.55
CA ILE A 575 20.14 23.60 -21.11
C ILE A 575 21.46 24.10 -21.72
N ASP A 576 21.47 24.38 -23.02
CA ASP A 576 22.66 24.90 -23.72
C ASP A 576 23.07 26.30 -23.22
N ALA A 577 22.08 27.12 -22.84
CA ALA A 577 22.32 28.44 -22.28
C ALA A 577 22.73 28.38 -20.78
N GLY A 578 22.54 27.22 -20.12
CA GLY A 578 22.79 27.05 -18.69
C GLY A 578 21.86 27.84 -17.77
N LYS A 579 20.74 28.38 -18.29
CA LYS A 579 19.81 29.24 -17.54
C LYS A 579 18.39 29.17 -18.10
N GLY A 580 17.43 29.62 -17.26
CA GLY A 580 16.00 29.56 -17.62
C GLY A 580 15.46 28.14 -17.60
N LEU A 581 16.06 27.27 -16.79
CA LEU A 581 15.62 25.89 -16.60
C LEU A 581 14.28 25.90 -15.88
N ASP A 582 13.32 25.22 -16.46
CA ASP A 582 12.00 25.08 -15.88
C ASP A 582 11.92 23.95 -14.84
N TRP A 583 10.77 23.85 -14.17
CA TRP A 583 10.53 22.90 -13.10
C TRP A 583 10.71 21.44 -13.54
N ALA A 584 10.16 21.08 -14.68
CA ALA A 584 10.24 19.73 -15.19
C ALA A 584 11.64 19.34 -15.68
N THR A 585 12.42 20.30 -16.13
CA THR A 585 13.82 20.08 -16.49
C THR A 585 14.67 19.81 -15.23
N ALA A 586 14.49 20.59 -14.18
CA ALA A 586 15.16 20.39 -12.90
C ALA A 586 14.75 19.05 -12.23
N GLU A 587 13.47 18.67 -12.33
CA GLU A 587 12.96 17.35 -11.90
C GLU A 587 13.66 16.21 -12.65
N ALA A 588 13.73 16.29 -13.97
CA ALA A 588 14.41 15.30 -14.79
C ALA A 588 15.91 15.21 -14.46
N MET A 589 16.57 16.35 -14.18
CA MET A 589 17.96 16.38 -13.73
C MET A 589 18.14 15.71 -12.37
N ALA A 590 17.21 15.94 -11.42
CA ALA A 590 17.22 15.27 -10.12
C ALA A 590 17.05 13.75 -10.28
N PHE A 591 16.08 13.31 -11.05
CA PHE A 591 15.84 11.88 -11.31
C PHE A 591 17.05 11.25 -11.98
N GLY A 592 17.56 11.83 -13.07
CA GLY A 592 18.72 11.27 -13.76
C GLY A 592 19.96 11.18 -12.87
N ALA A 593 20.21 12.17 -12.00
CA ALA A 593 21.30 12.11 -11.04
C ALA A 593 21.12 10.98 -10.02
N LEU A 594 19.90 10.78 -9.51
CA LEU A 594 19.58 9.66 -8.61
C LEU A 594 19.74 8.29 -9.29
N LEU A 595 19.35 8.17 -10.57
CA LEU A 595 19.57 6.95 -11.34
C LEU A 595 21.07 6.61 -11.47
N LEU A 596 21.92 7.61 -11.73
CA LEU A 596 23.38 7.45 -11.77
C LEU A 596 23.98 7.01 -10.43
N GLU A 597 23.35 7.37 -9.32
CA GLU A 597 23.74 6.98 -7.97
C GLU A 597 23.20 5.60 -7.57
N GLY A 598 22.48 4.94 -8.48
CA GLY A 598 21.91 3.60 -8.25
C GLY A 598 20.57 3.59 -7.52
N ASN A 599 19.95 4.74 -7.31
CA ASN A 599 18.62 4.84 -6.74
C ASN A 599 17.56 4.65 -7.82
N ASP A 600 16.51 3.90 -7.50
CA ASP A 600 15.33 3.83 -8.35
C ASP A 600 14.36 4.96 -7.99
N VAL A 601 13.64 5.45 -8.99
CA VAL A 601 12.59 6.47 -8.81
C VAL A 601 11.29 5.90 -9.35
N ARG A 602 10.24 5.93 -8.54
CA ARG A 602 8.89 5.57 -8.96
C ARG A 602 7.95 6.73 -8.67
N ILE A 603 7.32 7.25 -9.72
CA ILE A 603 6.28 8.27 -9.58
C ILE A 603 4.95 7.69 -10.03
N SER A 604 3.95 7.80 -9.17
CA SER A 604 2.62 7.25 -9.34
C SER A 604 1.57 8.33 -9.15
N GLY A 605 0.53 8.27 -9.95
CA GLY A 605 -0.59 9.21 -9.95
C GLY A 605 -1.27 9.27 -11.31
N GLN A 606 -2.28 10.11 -11.43
CA GLN A 606 -3.03 10.25 -12.68
C GLN A 606 -2.20 11.02 -13.70
N ASP A 607 -1.90 10.37 -14.84
CA ASP A 607 -1.23 10.96 -15.99
C ASP A 607 0.19 11.49 -15.69
N VAL A 608 0.91 10.86 -14.76
CA VAL A 608 2.23 11.32 -14.31
C VAL A 608 3.32 11.27 -15.38
N GLY A 609 3.18 10.42 -16.39
CA GLY A 609 4.16 10.35 -17.49
C GLY A 609 4.24 11.65 -18.30
N ARG A 610 3.11 12.30 -18.53
CA ARG A 610 2.97 13.62 -19.16
C ARG A 610 3.01 14.76 -18.13
N GLY A 611 2.48 14.52 -16.95
CA GLY A 611 2.11 15.47 -15.92
C GLY A 611 0.70 16.02 -16.14
N THR A 612 -0.08 16.18 -15.03
CA THR A 612 -1.47 16.71 -15.07
C THR A 612 -1.57 18.03 -15.84
N PHE A 613 -0.59 18.90 -15.69
CA PHE A 613 -0.53 20.21 -16.35
C PHE A 613 0.26 20.20 -17.66
N SER A 614 0.52 19.02 -18.25
CA SER A 614 1.36 18.86 -19.45
C SER A 614 2.74 19.52 -19.31
N GLN A 615 3.37 19.38 -18.17
CA GLN A 615 4.68 19.96 -17.84
C GLN A 615 5.82 18.96 -17.97
N ARG A 616 5.63 17.70 -17.52
CA ARG A 616 6.71 16.72 -17.29
C ARG A 616 7.25 16.14 -18.59
N HIS A 617 6.42 15.47 -19.33
CA HIS A 617 6.77 14.72 -20.56
C HIS A 617 7.99 13.81 -20.38
N ALA A 618 8.08 13.10 -19.25
CA ALA A 618 9.15 12.15 -18.98
C ALA A 618 8.97 10.84 -19.77
N MET A 619 7.78 10.60 -20.29
CA MET A 619 7.44 9.52 -21.22
C MET A 619 7.00 10.14 -22.56
N LEU A 620 7.55 9.64 -23.66
CA LEU A 620 7.20 10.02 -25.00
C LEU A 620 6.31 8.94 -25.63
N VAL A 621 5.32 9.35 -26.44
CA VAL A 621 4.41 8.45 -27.13
C VAL A 621 4.52 8.66 -28.64
N ASP A 622 4.80 7.60 -29.36
CA ASP A 622 4.86 7.62 -30.82
C ASP A 622 3.45 7.80 -31.42
N GLN A 623 3.27 8.84 -32.25
CA GLN A 623 1.96 9.23 -32.78
C GLN A 623 1.42 8.28 -33.86
N GLN A 624 2.21 7.33 -34.33
CA GLN A 624 1.81 6.36 -35.36
C GLN A 624 1.57 4.98 -34.75
N THR A 625 2.38 4.59 -33.77
CA THR A 625 2.40 3.22 -33.24
C THR A 625 1.91 3.13 -31.80
N GLU A 626 1.71 4.29 -31.12
CA GLU A 626 1.42 4.40 -29.68
C GLU A 626 2.52 3.76 -28.79
N ARG A 627 3.68 3.41 -29.36
CA ARG A 627 4.82 2.96 -28.56
C ARG A 627 5.28 4.05 -27.62
N THR A 628 5.57 3.68 -26.38
CA THR A 628 6.11 4.59 -25.38
C THR A 628 7.61 4.39 -25.17
N VAL A 629 8.29 5.44 -24.72
CA VAL A 629 9.68 5.42 -24.32
C VAL A 629 9.89 6.38 -23.14
N VAL A 630 10.72 5.97 -22.19
CA VAL A 630 11.22 6.79 -21.09
C VAL A 630 12.69 7.13 -21.39
N PRO A 631 13.00 8.31 -21.95
CA PRO A 631 14.35 8.62 -22.45
C PRO A 631 15.47 8.47 -21.41
N LEU A 632 15.18 8.79 -20.12
CA LEU A 632 16.16 8.62 -19.05
C LEU A 632 16.53 7.15 -18.80
N ASN A 633 15.58 6.20 -18.94
CA ASN A 633 15.89 4.78 -18.83
C ASN A 633 16.77 4.31 -19.99
N ASP A 634 16.42 4.69 -21.21
CA ASP A 634 17.22 4.35 -22.39
C ASP A 634 18.67 4.87 -22.29
N TRP A 635 18.83 6.07 -21.74
CA TRP A 635 20.15 6.65 -21.50
C TRP A 635 20.92 5.91 -20.41
N ALA A 636 20.27 5.62 -19.27
CA ALA A 636 20.88 4.94 -18.16
C ALA A 636 21.30 3.48 -18.51
N GLU A 637 20.51 2.77 -19.32
CA GLU A 637 20.78 1.40 -19.75
C GLU A 637 21.89 1.29 -20.81
N LYS A 638 22.03 2.27 -21.71
CA LYS A 638 23.01 2.23 -22.80
C LYS A 638 24.46 2.41 -22.37
N GLY A 639 24.69 2.73 -21.09
CA GLY A 639 26.00 2.68 -20.51
C GLY A 639 26.99 3.78 -20.92
N ASP A 640 26.52 4.87 -21.56
CA ASP A 640 27.34 6.09 -21.80
C ASP A 640 27.88 6.70 -20.48
N THR A 641 27.38 6.17 -19.34
CA THR A 641 27.79 6.56 -18.00
C THR A 641 29.01 5.83 -17.46
N GLY A 642 29.46 4.75 -18.10
CA GLY A 642 30.57 3.90 -17.63
C GLY A 642 30.29 3.14 -16.32
N LYS A 643 29.10 3.26 -15.74
CA LYS A 643 28.69 2.59 -14.49
C LYS A 643 27.67 1.48 -14.75
N LYS A 644 28.05 0.22 -14.51
CA LYS A 644 27.11 -0.89 -14.41
C LYS A 644 26.27 -0.71 -13.14
N GLY A 645 24.92 -0.76 -13.26
CA GLY A 645 24.01 -0.78 -12.12
C GLY A 645 23.33 0.53 -11.82
N SER A 646 22.97 1.32 -12.85
CA SER A 646 22.10 2.50 -12.72
C SER A 646 20.71 2.12 -12.21
N GLY A 647 20.08 3.08 -11.50
CA GLY A 647 18.68 3.00 -11.12
C GLY A 647 17.75 3.07 -12.33
N ARG A 648 16.45 2.93 -12.08
CA ARG A 648 15.41 3.01 -13.10
C ARG A 648 14.30 3.98 -12.70
N LEU A 649 13.76 4.72 -13.68
CA LEU A 649 12.59 5.57 -13.52
C LEU A 649 11.33 4.82 -13.95
N GLU A 650 10.38 4.63 -13.04
CA GLU A 650 9.05 4.12 -13.34
C GLU A 650 8.01 5.23 -13.28
N LEU A 651 7.23 5.36 -14.34
CA LEU A 651 6.13 6.32 -14.48
C LEU A 651 4.81 5.56 -14.46
N ALA A 652 4.22 5.42 -13.28
CA ALA A 652 3.03 4.63 -13.06
C ALA A 652 1.77 5.50 -13.16
N ASN A 653 1.19 5.62 -14.37
CA ASN A 653 -0.12 6.23 -14.51
C ASN A 653 -1.16 5.38 -13.78
N SER A 654 -1.72 5.92 -12.70
CA SER A 654 -2.64 5.21 -11.82
C SER A 654 -4.08 5.23 -12.34
N SER A 655 -4.90 4.30 -11.82
CA SER A 655 -6.34 4.46 -11.82
C SER A 655 -6.75 5.67 -10.97
N LEU A 656 -8.03 6.07 -11.09
CA LEU A 656 -8.61 7.15 -10.28
C LEU A 656 -8.90 6.61 -8.87
N SER A 657 -7.88 6.61 -8.03
CA SER A 657 -7.91 6.16 -6.64
C SER A 657 -6.80 6.89 -5.88
N GLU A 658 -7.14 7.52 -4.78
CA GLU A 658 -6.18 8.20 -3.91
C GLU A 658 -5.71 7.27 -2.80
N MET A 659 -6.64 6.61 -2.09
CA MET A 659 -6.32 5.85 -0.89
C MET A 659 -5.48 4.60 -1.19
N ALA A 660 -5.90 3.77 -2.14
CA ALA A 660 -5.15 2.56 -2.47
C ALA A 660 -3.84 2.88 -3.18
N VAL A 661 -3.80 3.89 -4.05
CA VAL A 661 -2.56 4.25 -4.76
C VAL A 661 -1.55 4.83 -3.80
N LEU A 662 -1.94 5.76 -2.91
CA LEU A 662 -1.01 6.29 -1.88
C LEU A 662 -0.56 5.19 -0.92
N GLY A 663 -1.47 4.32 -0.47
CA GLY A 663 -1.12 3.19 0.39
C GLY A 663 -0.14 2.23 -0.28
N PHE A 664 -0.30 1.98 -1.57
CA PHE A 664 0.61 1.16 -2.38
C PHE A 664 2.01 1.77 -2.43
N GLU A 665 2.14 3.05 -2.79
CA GLU A 665 3.44 3.72 -2.86
C GLU A 665 4.10 3.81 -1.48
N TYR A 666 3.30 4.02 -0.43
CA TYR A 666 3.79 3.97 0.94
C TYR A 666 4.33 2.58 1.30
N GLY A 667 3.61 1.53 0.95
CA GLY A 667 4.08 0.14 1.14
C GLY A 667 5.37 -0.16 0.37
N ALA A 668 5.49 0.33 -0.85
CA ALA A 668 6.70 0.20 -1.64
C ALA A 668 7.91 0.87 -0.97
N SER A 669 7.70 1.99 -0.27
CA SER A 669 8.74 2.69 0.46
C SER A 669 9.36 1.89 1.61
N TRP A 670 8.65 0.90 2.13
CA TRP A 670 9.15 0.06 3.25
C TRP A 670 10.13 -1.03 2.84
N GLU A 671 10.22 -1.32 1.54
CA GLU A 671 11.06 -2.43 1.09
C GLU A 671 12.54 -2.09 1.13
N ARG A 672 12.93 -0.91 0.65
CA ARG A 672 14.36 -0.53 0.60
C ARG A 672 14.55 0.99 0.59
N PRO A 673 15.60 1.48 1.25
CA PRO A 673 15.88 2.92 1.33
C PRO A 673 16.41 3.51 0.02
N THR A 674 16.76 2.70 -0.98
CA THR A 674 17.27 3.11 -2.30
C THR A 674 16.16 3.30 -3.35
N LEU A 675 14.90 3.24 -2.96
CA LEU A 675 13.75 3.59 -3.78
C LEU A 675 13.21 4.94 -3.34
N LEU A 676 13.05 5.88 -4.28
CA LEU A 676 12.29 7.11 -4.10
C LEU A 676 10.87 6.92 -4.65
N PRO A 677 9.91 6.58 -3.80
CA PRO A 677 8.51 6.52 -4.20
C PRO A 677 7.89 7.89 -4.08
N ILE A 678 7.17 8.29 -5.12
CA ILE A 678 6.49 9.59 -5.23
C ILE A 678 5.03 9.35 -5.58
N TRP A 679 4.13 9.89 -4.78
CA TRP A 679 2.72 10.00 -5.15
C TRP A 679 2.41 11.44 -5.54
N GLU A 680 1.93 11.65 -6.77
CA GLU A 680 1.46 12.95 -7.25
C GLU A 680 -0.05 12.97 -7.27
N ALA A 681 -0.65 13.80 -6.44
CA ALA A 681 -2.08 14.08 -6.52
C ALA A 681 -2.38 14.86 -7.80
N GLN A 682 -3.52 14.62 -8.45
CA GLN A 682 -3.92 15.35 -9.65
C GLN A 682 -4.05 16.85 -9.35
N PHE A 683 -4.68 17.19 -8.23
CA PHE A 683 -4.62 18.45 -7.51
C PHE A 683 -4.37 18.14 -6.05
N GLY A 684 -3.65 19.00 -5.35
CA GLY A 684 -3.37 18.82 -3.94
C GLY A 684 -4.65 18.67 -3.10
N ASP A 685 -5.74 19.30 -3.53
CA ASP A 685 -7.06 19.20 -2.90
C ASP A 685 -7.55 17.76 -2.72
N PHE A 686 -7.17 16.84 -3.63
CA PHE A 686 -7.70 15.46 -3.61
C PHE A 686 -6.96 14.52 -2.66
N PHE A 687 -5.93 14.99 -1.97
CA PHE A 687 -5.26 14.16 -0.96
C PHE A 687 -6.22 13.63 0.12
N ASN A 688 -7.31 14.32 0.36
CA ASN A 688 -8.27 13.98 1.41
C ASN A 688 -8.99 12.66 1.16
N GLY A 689 -9.04 12.15 -0.08
CA GLY A 689 -9.46 10.79 -0.39
C GLY A 689 -8.54 9.71 0.21
N ALA A 690 -7.30 10.08 0.56
CA ALA A 690 -6.30 9.20 1.18
C ALA A 690 -5.96 9.59 2.64
N GLN A 691 -6.78 10.39 3.30
CA GLN A 691 -6.50 10.92 4.64
C GLN A 691 -6.17 9.81 5.65
N VAL A 692 -6.83 8.65 5.57
CA VAL A 692 -6.55 7.52 6.46
C VAL A 692 -5.09 7.06 6.35
N ILE A 693 -4.54 6.99 5.14
CA ILE A 693 -3.13 6.61 4.93
C ILE A 693 -2.19 7.68 5.50
N ILE A 694 -2.53 8.95 5.35
CA ILE A 694 -1.72 10.05 5.88
C ILE A 694 -1.71 10.02 7.41
N ASP A 695 -2.87 9.95 8.05
CA ASP A 695 -3.01 10.03 9.50
C ASP A 695 -2.44 8.80 10.23
N THR A 696 -2.66 7.60 9.66
CA THR A 696 -2.40 6.37 10.39
C THR A 696 -1.09 5.66 10.00
N PHE A 697 -0.49 6.06 8.88
CA PHE A 697 0.79 5.51 8.41
C PHE A 697 1.83 6.63 8.24
N ILE A 698 1.64 7.55 7.30
CA ILE A 698 2.66 8.51 6.90
C ILE A 698 3.14 9.35 8.08
N SER A 699 2.21 9.90 8.87
CA SER A 699 2.55 10.77 10.01
C SER A 699 3.04 10.03 11.26
N SER A 700 2.72 8.74 11.42
CA SER A 700 2.82 8.09 12.73
C SER A 700 3.50 6.72 12.76
N ALA A 701 3.82 6.12 11.62
CA ALA A 701 4.35 4.76 11.58
C ALA A 701 5.74 4.61 12.19
N GLU A 702 6.58 5.63 12.12
CA GLU A 702 7.90 5.58 12.76
C GLU A 702 7.76 5.54 14.27
N THR A 703 6.94 6.41 14.85
CA THR A 703 6.68 6.45 16.30
C THR A 703 6.02 5.18 16.81
N LYS A 704 5.09 4.60 16.06
CA LYS A 704 4.36 3.39 16.47
C LYS A 704 5.13 2.10 16.22
N TRP A 705 5.82 1.99 15.09
CA TRP A 705 6.32 0.71 14.58
C TRP A 705 7.79 0.73 14.19
N LEU A 706 8.51 1.82 14.43
CA LEU A 706 9.89 2.02 13.95
C LEU A 706 10.00 1.78 12.42
N ARG A 707 9.04 2.27 11.64
CA ARG A 707 9.03 2.12 10.18
C ARG A 707 9.27 3.47 9.52
N GLN A 708 10.49 3.69 9.04
CA GLN A 708 10.83 4.87 8.23
C GLN A 708 10.32 4.72 6.80
N SER A 709 10.00 5.85 6.19
CA SER A 709 9.54 5.96 4.81
C SER A 709 10.11 7.19 4.14
N GLY A 710 10.70 7.02 2.96
CA GLY A 710 11.17 8.12 2.11
C GLY A 710 10.12 8.61 1.11
N ILE A 711 8.83 8.32 1.32
CA ILE A 711 7.76 8.71 0.39
C ILE A 711 7.69 10.22 0.21
N VAL A 712 7.46 10.65 -1.03
CA VAL A 712 7.23 12.05 -1.39
C VAL A 712 5.78 12.20 -1.85
N LEU A 713 5.07 13.16 -1.27
CA LEU A 713 3.75 13.57 -1.73
C LEU A 713 3.88 14.89 -2.48
N LEU A 714 3.63 14.85 -3.79
CA LEU A 714 3.55 16.06 -4.62
C LEU A 714 2.09 16.51 -4.65
N LEU A 715 1.83 17.62 -3.99
CA LEU A 715 0.49 18.17 -3.82
C LEU A 715 0.40 19.54 -4.54
N PRO A 716 -0.05 19.55 -5.83
CA PRO A 716 -0.20 20.80 -6.57
C PRO A 716 -1.02 21.83 -5.80
N HIS A 717 -0.41 23.00 -5.51
CA HIS A 717 -0.99 24.04 -4.67
C HIS A 717 -0.78 25.42 -5.31
N GLY A 718 -1.71 26.31 -5.09
CA GLY A 718 -1.66 27.72 -5.49
C GLY A 718 -3.05 28.22 -5.91
N LEU A 719 -3.44 29.37 -5.38
CA LEU A 719 -4.69 30.03 -5.72
C LEU A 719 -4.50 30.81 -7.03
N ASP A 720 -5.21 30.41 -8.07
CA ASP A 720 -5.15 30.99 -9.42
C ASP A 720 -6.51 31.24 -10.06
N GLY A 721 -7.57 31.21 -9.23
CA GLY A 721 -8.94 31.42 -9.68
C GLY A 721 -9.66 30.15 -10.15
N ALA A 722 -9.09 28.98 -9.88
CA ALA A 722 -9.65 27.68 -10.26
C ALA A 722 -10.75 27.15 -9.30
N GLY A 723 -11.11 27.95 -8.29
CA GLY A 723 -12.20 27.61 -7.34
C GLY A 723 -11.74 26.77 -6.13
N PRO A 724 -12.71 26.35 -5.28
CA PRO A 724 -12.40 25.79 -3.97
C PRO A 724 -11.67 24.44 -3.98
N GLU A 725 -11.93 23.58 -4.96
CA GLU A 725 -11.40 22.20 -4.99
C GLU A 725 -10.25 21.99 -6.00
N HIS A 726 -9.64 23.11 -6.49
CA HIS A 726 -8.51 23.06 -7.42
C HIS A 726 -7.42 24.08 -7.05
N SER A 727 -7.27 24.37 -5.76
CA SER A 727 -6.42 25.46 -5.29
C SER A 727 -5.50 25.09 -4.14
N SER A 728 -5.95 24.29 -3.18
CA SER A 728 -5.26 24.12 -1.91
C SER A 728 -4.97 22.66 -1.57
N SER A 729 -3.71 22.34 -1.34
CA SER A 729 -3.26 21.11 -0.70
C SER A 729 -3.57 21.07 0.81
N ARG A 730 -4.25 22.11 1.34
CA ARG A 730 -4.58 22.24 2.77
C ARG A 730 -3.37 22.01 3.65
N ILE A 731 -2.34 22.79 3.38
CA ILE A 731 -1.02 22.68 4.01
C ILE A 731 -1.10 22.78 5.55
N GLU A 732 -2.09 23.50 6.09
CA GLU A 732 -2.39 23.60 7.51
C GLU A 732 -2.65 22.23 8.16
N ARG A 733 -3.27 21.28 7.45
CA ARG A 733 -3.54 19.93 7.95
C ARG A 733 -2.27 19.11 8.02
N MET A 734 -1.39 19.26 7.03
CA MET A 734 -0.08 18.59 7.02
C MET A 734 0.81 19.12 8.16
N LEU A 735 0.81 20.43 8.37
CA LEU A 735 1.56 21.08 9.45
C LEU A 735 1.02 20.67 10.84
N GLN A 736 -0.28 20.51 10.99
CA GLN A 736 -0.89 20.02 12.23
C GLN A 736 -0.45 18.59 12.61
N LEU A 737 -0.16 17.75 11.61
CA LEU A 737 0.28 16.37 11.82
C LEU A 737 1.77 16.26 12.15
N THR A 738 2.52 17.35 12.09
CA THR A 738 3.94 17.35 12.49
C THR A 738 4.10 17.49 13.99
N ASN A 739 5.10 16.80 14.55
CA ASN A 739 5.55 16.98 15.92
C ASN A 739 6.61 18.10 16.05
N ASP A 740 6.63 19.02 15.09
CA ASP A 740 7.58 20.13 15.02
C ASP A 740 7.49 21.05 16.26
N PRO A 741 8.59 21.33 16.99
CA PRO A 741 8.55 22.08 18.23
C PRO A 741 8.12 23.53 18.03
N PHE A 742 7.56 24.13 19.08
CA PHE A 742 7.12 25.53 19.08
C PHE A 742 8.25 26.53 19.35
N ALA A 743 9.39 26.06 19.85
CA ALA A 743 10.54 26.88 20.16
C ALA A 743 11.82 26.28 19.61
N SER A 744 12.83 27.14 19.39
CA SER A 744 14.16 26.69 18.95
C SER A 744 14.77 25.78 20.02
N GLN A 745 15.19 24.60 19.62
CA GLN A 745 15.96 23.65 20.42
C GLN A 745 17.46 23.82 20.12
N SER A 746 18.31 23.29 21.02
CA SER A 746 19.76 23.32 20.86
C SER A 746 20.26 22.36 19.76
N THR A 747 19.41 21.41 19.38
CA THR A 747 19.67 20.41 18.33
C THR A 747 18.60 20.50 17.25
N GLU A 748 18.92 20.01 16.02
CA GLU A 748 17.93 19.90 14.95
C GLU A 748 16.79 18.97 15.41
N PRO A 749 15.52 19.41 15.27
CA PRO A 749 14.39 18.63 15.74
C PRO A 749 14.21 17.34 14.93
N ASN A 750 13.95 16.24 15.62
CA ASN A 750 13.57 15.00 15.00
C ASN A 750 12.08 15.02 14.64
N VAL A 751 11.72 15.64 13.52
CA VAL A 751 10.33 15.69 13.06
C VAL A 751 9.90 14.37 12.40
N ASN A 752 8.62 14.03 12.54
CA ASN A 752 8.03 12.84 11.92
C ASN A 752 7.93 12.94 10.39
N MET A 753 7.75 14.13 9.84
CA MET A 753 7.70 14.39 8.39
C MET A 753 8.09 15.83 8.05
N HIS A 754 8.59 16.02 6.84
CA HIS A 754 8.95 17.33 6.30
C HIS A 754 7.79 17.95 5.52
N VAL A 755 7.56 19.24 5.69
CA VAL A 755 6.56 20.01 4.91
C VAL A 755 7.27 21.19 4.25
N THR A 756 7.24 21.20 2.91
CA THR A 756 8.01 22.16 2.11
C THR A 756 7.15 22.86 1.06
N PHE A 757 7.55 24.05 0.70
CA PHE A 757 6.88 24.86 -0.32
C PHE A 757 7.92 25.55 -1.23
N PRO A 758 8.65 24.76 -2.06
CA PRO A 758 9.73 25.30 -2.89
C PRO A 758 9.20 26.29 -3.93
N THR A 759 9.98 27.37 -4.15
CA THR A 759 9.60 28.44 -5.08
C THR A 759 10.43 28.48 -6.35
N THR A 760 11.51 27.70 -6.47
CA THR A 760 12.35 27.62 -7.67
C THR A 760 12.62 26.19 -8.11
N PRO A 761 12.87 25.93 -9.40
CA PRO A 761 13.28 24.62 -9.91
C PRO A 761 14.52 24.05 -9.19
N ALA A 762 15.53 24.87 -8.89
CA ALA A 762 16.74 24.44 -8.18
C ALA A 762 16.42 23.97 -6.75
N GLN A 763 15.56 24.69 -6.02
CA GLN A 763 15.13 24.25 -4.70
C GLN A 763 14.44 22.88 -4.77
N TYR A 764 13.58 22.65 -5.77
CA TYR A 764 12.92 21.37 -5.97
C TYR A 764 13.91 20.25 -6.35
N PHE A 765 14.90 20.55 -7.20
CA PHE A 765 15.98 19.62 -7.53
C PHE A 765 16.73 19.18 -6.25
N HIS A 766 17.16 20.13 -5.45
CA HIS A 766 17.87 19.84 -4.21
C HIS A 766 17.01 19.07 -3.21
N LEU A 767 15.72 19.39 -3.12
CA LEU A 767 14.80 18.75 -2.21
C LEU A 767 14.63 17.25 -2.51
N LEU A 768 14.46 16.88 -3.79
CA LEU A 768 14.34 15.48 -4.21
C LEU A 768 15.65 14.72 -3.96
N ARG A 769 16.79 15.31 -4.23
CA ARG A 769 18.08 14.70 -3.98
C ARG A 769 18.38 14.56 -2.49
N ARG A 770 18.05 15.58 -1.69
CA ARG A 770 18.20 15.59 -0.23
C ARG A 770 17.45 14.39 0.38
N GLN A 771 16.26 14.07 -0.13
CA GLN A 771 15.43 12.96 0.35
C GLN A 771 16.15 11.61 0.28
N MET A 772 16.98 11.39 -0.74
CA MET A 772 17.71 10.15 -0.92
C MET A 772 19.14 10.17 -0.35
N ALA A 773 19.78 11.34 -0.33
CA ALA A 773 21.16 11.49 0.12
C ALA A 773 21.31 11.49 1.66
N ARG A 774 20.26 11.79 2.41
CA ARG A 774 20.23 11.70 3.87
C ARG A 774 20.41 10.25 4.33
N ASN A 775 21.04 10.08 5.49
CA ASN A 775 21.23 8.77 6.13
C ASN A 775 20.01 8.32 6.97
N PHE A 776 18.88 8.93 6.77
CA PHE A 776 17.56 8.55 7.31
C PHE A 776 16.48 8.77 6.25
N ARG A 777 15.27 8.25 6.51
CA ARG A 777 14.10 8.44 5.63
C ARG A 777 12.93 8.99 6.42
N LYS A 778 12.41 10.14 5.98
CA LYS A 778 11.18 10.75 6.51
C LYS A 778 10.23 11.08 5.36
N PRO A 779 8.93 10.98 5.53
CA PRO A 779 7.98 11.45 4.54
C PRO A 779 8.19 12.92 4.22
N LEU A 780 8.07 13.26 2.94
CA LEU A 780 8.24 14.61 2.43
C LEU A 780 6.96 15.08 1.76
N ILE A 781 6.36 16.11 2.30
CA ILE A 781 5.20 16.78 1.72
C ILE A 781 5.68 18.00 0.96
N VAL A 782 5.40 18.03 -0.35
CA VAL A 782 5.73 19.16 -1.23
C VAL A 782 4.44 19.83 -1.65
N ALA A 783 4.18 21.03 -1.11
CA ALA A 783 3.16 21.90 -1.67
C ALA A 783 3.72 22.44 -3.00
N GLY A 784 3.40 21.69 -4.06
CA GLY A 784 4.02 21.90 -5.37
C GLY A 784 3.35 22.98 -6.18
N PRO A 785 4.08 23.54 -7.15
CA PRO A 785 3.54 24.66 -7.93
C PRO A 785 2.50 24.20 -8.95
N LYS A 786 1.60 25.11 -9.29
CA LYS A 786 0.79 25.09 -10.51
C LYS A 786 1.27 26.19 -11.47
N GLY A 787 1.06 27.45 -11.10
CA GLY A 787 1.45 28.60 -11.91
C GLY A 787 2.94 28.74 -12.16
N LEU A 788 3.77 28.36 -11.18
CA LEU A 788 5.24 28.45 -11.29
C LEU A 788 5.84 27.47 -12.32
N LEU A 789 5.15 26.39 -12.66
CA LEU A 789 5.63 25.41 -13.65
C LEU A 789 6.04 26.04 -14.98
N ARG A 790 5.45 27.18 -15.35
CA ARG A 790 5.67 27.87 -16.63
C ARG A 790 6.04 29.33 -16.48
N LEU A 791 6.31 29.79 -15.27
CA LEU A 791 6.67 31.18 -15.03
C LEU A 791 8.16 31.39 -15.32
N PRO A 792 8.55 32.18 -16.35
CA PRO A 792 9.97 32.37 -16.69
C PRO A 792 10.78 32.98 -15.53
N ALA A 793 10.16 33.86 -14.72
CA ALA A 793 10.80 34.48 -13.57
C ALA A 793 11.19 33.49 -12.46
N ALA A 794 10.59 32.28 -12.45
CA ALA A 794 10.95 31.24 -11.51
C ALA A 794 12.06 30.31 -12.03
N GLY A 795 12.52 30.51 -13.28
CA GLY A 795 13.57 29.65 -13.88
C GLY A 795 14.88 29.72 -13.11
N SER A 796 15.59 28.59 -13.05
CA SER A 796 16.90 28.43 -12.42
C SER A 796 18.03 28.33 -13.44
N SER A 797 19.27 28.36 -12.97
CA SER A 797 20.48 28.11 -13.76
C SER A 797 21.11 26.74 -13.39
N LEU A 798 22.03 26.22 -14.21
CA LEU A 798 22.85 25.05 -13.84
C LEU A 798 23.68 25.32 -12.60
N ALA A 799 24.20 26.54 -12.48
CA ALA A 799 25.01 26.97 -11.32
C ALA A 799 24.22 26.88 -10.00
N ASP A 800 22.89 27.09 -10.01
CA ASP A 800 22.05 26.94 -8.81
C ASP A 800 21.96 25.52 -8.32
N MET A 801 22.34 24.51 -9.13
CA MET A 801 22.32 23.09 -8.85
C MET A 801 23.72 22.43 -8.85
N ALA A 802 24.79 23.27 -8.98
CA ALA A 802 26.18 22.83 -9.08
C ALA A 802 26.78 22.41 -7.72
N PRO A 803 27.95 21.78 -7.68
CA PRO A 803 28.62 21.43 -6.42
C PRO A 803 28.76 22.63 -5.48
N GLY A 804 28.48 22.43 -4.20
CA GLY A 804 28.48 23.47 -3.17
C GLY A 804 27.12 24.13 -2.96
N THR A 805 26.11 23.82 -3.80
CA THR A 805 24.72 24.26 -3.58
C THR A 805 23.91 23.16 -2.92
N THR A 806 22.89 23.56 -2.18
CA THR A 806 21.99 22.64 -1.45
C THR A 806 20.64 23.29 -1.24
N PHE A 807 19.66 22.53 -0.79
CA PHE A 807 18.36 23.06 -0.41
C PHE A 807 18.48 24.10 0.70
N GLN A 808 17.85 25.26 0.50
CA GLN A 808 17.82 26.35 1.48
C GLN A 808 16.42 26.45 2.08
N PRO A 809 16.22 26.19 3.40
CA PRO A 809 14.91 26.27 4.03
C PRO A 809 14.35 27.70 4.07
N VAL A 810 15.20 28.69 3.99
CA VAL A 810 14.87 30.13 3.90
C VAL A 810 15.68 30.76 2.81
N LEU A 811 15.05 31.43 1.89
CA LEU A 811 15.69 32.24 0.85
C LEU A 811 15.53 33.71 1.18
N ASP A 812 16.66 34.39 1.25
CA ASP A 812 16.72 35.85 1.39
C ASP A 812 16.32 36.55 0.09
N ASP A 813 16.11 37.85 0.15
CA ASP A 813 15.71 38.66 -1.00
C ASP A 813 16.94 39.05 -1.85
N PRO A 814 17.08 38.51 -3.06
CA PRO A 814 18.23 38.81 -3.90
C PRO A 814 18.24 40.25 -4.44
N ALA A 815 17.14 40.99 -4.36
CA ALA A 815 17.06 42.37 -4.83
C ALA A 815 17.53 43.41 -3.80
N ILE A 816 17.77 42.99 -2.56
CA ILE A 816 18.22 43.89 -1.49
C ILE A 816 19.75 43.92 -1.44
N SER A 817 20.33 44.99 -1.93
CA SER A 817 21.78 45.22 -1.86
C SER A 817 22.23 45.84 -0.53
N ASP A 818 21.38 46.64 0.13
CA ASP A 818 21.65 47.32 1.40
C ASP A 818 20.54 47.01 2.41
N PRO A 819 20.72 46.00 3.25
CA PRO A 819 19.72 45.62 4.27
C PRO A 819 19.41 46.72 5.30
N SER A 820 20.35 47.66 5.51
CA SER A 820 20.15 48.72 6.51
C SER A 820 19.06 49.74 6.13
N LYS A 821 18.68 49.78 4.87
CA LYS A 821 17.63 50.66 4.32
C LYS A 821 16.25 49.99 4.31
N VAL A 822 16.16 48.73 4.71
CA VAL A 822 14.90 48.03 4.72
C VAL A 822 14.09 48.45 5.94
N ASP A 823 12.91 48.94 5.69
CA ASP A 823 11.94 49.34 6.72
C ASP A 823 10.91 48.25 7.00
N ARG A 824 10.65 47.38 6.03
CA ARG A 824 9.64 46.30 6.11
C ARG A 824 10.20 44.99 5.59
N VAL A 825 9.89 43.91 6.29
CA VAL A 825 10.19 42.56 5.85
C VAL A 825 8.88 41.77 5.67
N LEU A 826 8.66 41.24 4.46
CA LEU A 826 7.58 40.36 4.14
C LEU A 826 8.09 38.92 4.19
N LEU A 827 7.48 38.09 5.03
CA LEU A 827 7.68 36.62 5.04
C LEU A 827 6.60 35.99 4.19
N VAL A 828 6.96 35.15 3.24
CA VAL A 828 6.02 34.51 2.32
C VAL A 828 6.38 33.04 2.03
N SER A 829 5.40 32.24 1.62
CA SER A 829 5.62 30.90 1.07
C SER A 829 4.96 30.79 -0.31
N GLY A 830 5.56 30.01 -1.21
CA GLY A 830 5.00 29.71 -2.51
C GLY A 830 4.96 30.83 -3.53
N LYS A 831 4.06 30.75 -4.50
CA LYS A 831 4.00 31.61 -5.69
C LYS A 831 3.77 33.09 -5.41
N LEU A 832 3.19 33.44 -4.28
CA LEU A 832 2.88 34.83 -3.91
C LEU A 832 4.13 35.73 -3.90
N TYR A 833 5.30 35.14 -3.66
CA TYR A 833 6.61 35.81 -3.80
C TYR A 833 6.74 36.56 -5.13
N TYR A 834 6.44 35.90 -6.25
CA TYR A 834 6.63 36.51 -7.58
C TYR A 834 5.65 37.64 -7.87
N GLU A 835 4.43 37.57 -7.34
CA GLU A 835 3.44 38.64 -7.47
C GLU A 835 3.85 39.85 -6.66
N LEU A 836 4.31 39.66 -5.42
CA LEU A 836 4.84 40.73 -4.56
C LEU A 836 6.11 41.31 -5.11
N ALA A 837 7.07 40.51 -5.56
CA ALA A 837 8.32 41.01 -6.15
C ALA A 837 8.06 41.88 -7.38
N LYS A 838 7.17 41.43 -8.28
CA LYS A 838 6.76 42.21 -9.44
C LYS A 838 6.10 43.55 -9.09
N ALA A 839 5.24 43.56 -8.07
CA ALA A 839 4.55 44.78 -7.65
C ALA A 839 5.47 45.72 -6.91
N ARG A 840 6.42 45.20 -6.11
CA ARG A 840 7.40 46.00 -5.37
C ARG A 840 8.33 46.79 -6.30
N ASP A 841 8.82 46.20 -7.37
CA ASP A 841 9.78 46.82 -8.28
C ASP A 841 9.29 48.16 -8.86
N ALA A 842 7.99 48.40 -8.83
CA ALA A 842 7.37 49.63 -9.26
C ALA A 842 7.20 50.66 -8.10
N SER A 843 7.33 50.25 -6.82
CA SER A 843 6.83 51.10 -5.73
C SER A 843 7.64 51.18 -4.42
N SER A 844 8.50 50.20 -4.08
CA SER A 844 9.00 50.09 -2.70
C SER A 844 10.39 49.47 -2.55
N PRO A 845 11.49 50.27 -2.72
CA PRO A 845 12.87 49.78 -2.57
C PRO A 845 13.27 49.44 -1.11
N THR A 846 12.44 49.76 -0.13
CA THR A 846 12.71 49.57 1.31
C THR A 846 12.01 48.32 1.88
N THR A 847 11.41 47.50 1.03
CA THR A 847 10.71 46.30 1.46
C THR A 847 11.46 45.04 0.99
N ALA A 848 11.90 44.20 1.93
CA ALA A 848 12.50 42.90 1.64
C ALA A 848 11.42 41.79 1.62
N ILE A 849 11.60 40.80 0.76
CA ILE A 849 10.67 39.65 0.65
C ILE A 849 11.45 38.34 0.89
N VAL A 850 11.34 37.80 2.07
CA VAL A 850 12.00 36.57 2.53
C VAL A 850 11.06 35.38 2.33
N ARG A 851 11.58 34.30 1.72
CA ARG A 851 10.78 33.10 1.39
C ARG A 851 11.04 32.01 2.40
N LEU A 852 9.97 31.41 2.94
CA LEU A 852 10.00 30.18 3.71
C LEU A 852 9.77 29.01 2.74
N GLU A 853 10.82 28.25 2.44
CA GLU A 853 10.78 27.09 1.54
C GLU A 853 10.50 25.79 2.29
N GLU A 854 10.90 25.71 3.58
CA GLU A 854 10.57 24.66 4.51
C GLU A 854 9.76 25.21 5.68
N LEU A 855 8.64 24.55 5.97
CA LEU A 855 7.71 24.95 7.03
C LEU A 855 7.79 24.02 8.24
N ALA A 856 8.13 22.75 8.02
CA ALA A 856 8.44 21.78 9.06
C ALA A 856 9.59 20.85 8.58
N PRO A 857 10.67 20.66 9.36
CA PRO A 857 10.95 21.37 10.63
C PRO A 857 11.04 22.89 10.40
N PHE A 858 10.53 23.66 11.39
CA PHE A 858 10.55 25.11 11.27
C PHE A 858 12.00 25.62 11.37
N PRO A 859 12.48 26.41 10.40
CA PRO A 859 13.91 26.74 10.26
C PRO A 859 14.33 27.90 11.18
N PHE A 860 14.23 27.73 12.51
CA PHE A 860 14.46 28.77 13.51
C PHE A 860 15.80 29.49 13.33
N ALA A 861 16.91 28.76 13.31
CA ALA A 861 18.25 29.34 13.25
C ALA A 861 18.49 30.10 11.92
N ARG A 862 18.07 29.47 10.81
CA ARG A 862 18.25 30.07 9.50
C ARG A 862 17.39 31.32 9.31
N LEU A 863 16.13 31.27 9.75
CA LEU A 863 15.22 32.40 9.65
C LEU A 863 15.71 33.57 10.53
N ARG A 864 16.13 33.29 11.76
CA ARG A 864 16.72 34.28 12.65
C ARG A 864 17.91 34.95 11.97
N SER A 865 18.87 34.20 11.47
CA SER A 865 20.07 34.75 10.80
C SER A 865 19.75 35.62 9.58
N VAL A 866 18.69 35.34 8.85
CA VAL A 866 18.24 36.18 7.73
C VAL A 866 17.59 37.45 8.27
N LEU A 867 16.74 37.38 9.28
CA LEU A 867 16.01 38.52 9.83
C LEU A 867 16.92 39.51 10.60
N GLU A 868 17.98 39.02 11.23
CA GLU A 868 19.00 39.87 11.89
C GLU A 868 19.68 40.85 10.90
N ARG A 869 19.75 40.50 9.61
CA ARG A 869 20.25 41.43 8.57
C ARG A 869 19.35 42.67 8.42
N TYR A 870 18.06 42.53 8.79
CA TYR A 870 17.04 43.57 8.69
C TYR A 870 16.65 44.14 10.06
N ALA A 871 17.59 44.21 11.00
CA ALA A 871 17.33 44.66 12.39
C ALA A 871 16.73 46.08 12.45
N ASN A 872 16.97 46.91 11.46
CA ASN A 872 16.41 48.27 11.36
C ASN A 872 14.95 48.30 10.88
N ALA A 873 14.42 47.19 10.36
CA ALA A 873 13.06 47.16 9.88
C ALA A 873 12.06 47.41 11.02
N SER A 874 11.10 48.27 10.73
CA SER A 874 10.06 48.61 11.70
C SER A 874 8.96 47.56 11.73
N ARG A 875 8.70 46.90 10.59
CA ARG A 875 7.56 45.98 10.41
C ARG A 875 8.00 44.62 9.85
N PHE A 876 7.48 43.55 10.46
CA PHE A 876 7.61 42.20 10.01
C PHE A 876 6.21 41.61 9.71
N VAL A 877 5.95 41.17 8.50
CA VAL A 877 4.63 40.83 8.02
C VAL A 877 4.65 39.47 7.38
N TYR A 878 3.82 38.52 7.86
CA TYR A 878 3.57 37.28 7.15
C TYR A 878 2.46 37.49 6.13
N VAL A 879 2.74 37.21 4.88
CA VAL A 879 1.77 37.38 3.78
C VAL A 879 1.43 36.01 3.19
N GLN A 880 0.16 35.67 3.17
CA GLN A 880 -0.32 34.43 2.50
C GLN A 880 -1.56 34.68 1.64
N GLU A 881 -1.75 33.82 0.64
CA GLU A 881 -2.93 33.89 -0.23
C GLU A 881 -4.11 33.05 0.29
N GLU A 882 -3.87 32.07 1.15
CA GLU A 882 -4.89 31.24 1.80
C GLU A 882 -5.70 32.07 2.82
N PRO A 883 -6.91 31.63 3.19
CA PRO A 883 -7.67 32.22 4.29
C PRO A 883 -6.90 32.15 5.62
N ARG A 884 -7.16 33.11 6.53
CA ARG A 884 -6.43 33.23 7.80
C ARG A 884 -6.46 31.98 8.68
N ASN A 885 -7.54 31.21 8.63
CA ASN A 885 -7.69 29.95 9.37
C ASN A 885 -7.10 28.74 8.62
N GLN A 886 -6.50 28.96 7.45
CA GLN A 886 -5.89 27.95 6.60
C GLN A 886 -4.47 28.39 6.25
N GLY A 887 -3.75 27.59 5.43
CA GLY A 887 -2.39 27.90 5.09
C GLY A 887 -1.40 27.75 6.26
N ALA A 888 -0.25 28.41 6.17
CA ALA A 888 0.82 28.25 7.14
C ALA A 888 0.77 29.29 8.29
N TRP A 889 -0.10 30.28 8.25
CA TRP A 889 -0.15 31.36 9.24
C TRP A 889 -0.12 30.86 10.69
N GLY A 890 -1.04 29.93 11.06
CA GLY A 890 -1.13 29.44 12.43
C GLY A 890 0.16 28.78 12.91
N HIS A 891 0.83 28.04 12.04
CA HIS A 891 2.10 27.38 12.33
C HIS A 891 3.26 28.38 12.47
N VAL A 892 3.38 29.32 11.55
CA VAL A 892 4.44 30.34 11.53
C VAL A 892 4.29 31.33 12.68
N ALA A 893 3.08 31.84 12.93
CA ALA A 893 2.83 32.81 13.97
C ALA A 893 3.17 32.27 15.38
N ALA A 894 2.79 31.04 15.67
CA ALA A 894 3.08 30.39 16.95
C ALA A 894 4.60 30.25 17.23
N ARG A 895 5.39 30.04 16.17
CA ARG A 895 6.85 29.82 16.24
C ARG A 895 7.64 31.13 16.15
N ALA A 896 7.16 32.11 15.42
CA ALA A 896 7.82 33.40 15.28
C ALA A 896 7.98 34.16 16.60
N SER A 897 7.03 33.96 17.55
CA SER A 897 7.10 34.56 18.90
C SER A 897 8.24 33.99 19.77
N SER A 898 8.85 32.85 19.34
CA SER A 898 9.90 32.16 20.13
C SER A 898 11.33 32.65 19.79
N GLY A 899 11.53 33.94 19.72
CA GLY A 899 12.86 34.57 19.56
C GLY A 899 13.45 34.46 18.14
N VAL A 900 12.60 34.38 17.13
CA VAL A 900 13.02 34.41 15.71
C VAL A 900 13.07 35.84 15.20
N LEU A 901 12.13 36.65 15.64
CA LEU A 901 12.11 38.09 15.31
C LEU A 901 13.13 38.87 16.14
N PRO A 902 13.63 40.02 15.64
CA PRO A 902 14.41 40.93 16.46
C PRO A 902 13.65 41.37 17.72
N GLU A 903 14.38 41.71 18.78
CA GLU A 903 13.80 42.06 20.07
C GLU A 903 12.74 43.18 19.97
N GLY A 904 11.59 42.99 20.61
CA GLY A 904 10.50 43.94 20.63
C GLY A 904 9.68 44.01 19.33
N LYS A 905 9.92 43.13 18.35
CA LYS A 905 9.14 43.08 17.12
C LYS A 905 8.08 41.97 17.15
N GLU A 906 6.97 42.23 16.50
CA GLU A 906 5.84 41.30 16.36
C GLU A 906 5.63 40.98 14.89
N LEU A 907 5.03 39.80 14.62
CA LEU A 907 4.67 39.39 13.28
C LEU A 907 3.23 39.78 12.95
N GLU A 908 3.06 40.67 12.00
CA GLU A 908 1.76 41.08 11.49
C GLU A 908 1.22 40.04 10.44
N TYR A 909 -0.06 40.05 10.23
CA TYR A 909 -0.72 39.24 9.20
C TYR A 909 -1.32 40.06 8.09
N VAL A 910 -1.02 39.69 6.84
CA VAL A 910 -1.71 40.20 5.64
C VAL A 910 -2.15 39.01 4.80
N GLY A 911 -3.43 38.92 4.55
CA GLY A 911 -4.06 37.84 3.77
C GLY A 911 -5.56 37.95 3.77
N ARG A 912 -6.22 36.89 3.28
CA ARG A 912 -7.67 36.79 3.33
C ARG A 912 -8.19 36.63 4.76
N GLY A 913 -9.43 37.06 4.99
CA GLY A 913 -10.14 36.77 6.25
C GLY A 913 -10.40 35.27 6.43
N PRO A 914 -10.90 34.84 7.61
CA PRO A 914 -11.31 33.46 7.83
C PRO A 914 -12.40 33.02 6.83
N SER A 915 -12.32 31.80 6.33
CA SER A 915 -13.26 31.24 5.37
C SER A 915 -13.43 29.74 5.56
N ALA A 916 -14.62 29.22 5.29
CA ALA A 916 -14.87 27.80 5.19
C ALA A 916 -14.31 27.20 3.88
N LEU A 917 -14.17 28.01 2.84
CA LEU A 917 -13.62 27.60 1.55
C LEU A 917 -12.14 27.92 1.48
N PRO A 918 -11.32 27.08 0.84
CA PRO A 918 -9.89 27.35 0.66
C PRO A 918 -9.61 28.45 -0.37
N ALA A 919 -10.52 28.66 -1.32
CA ALA A 919 -10.40 29.67 -2.34
C ALA A 919 -11.79 30.18 -2.78
N PRO A 920 -11.91 31.42 -3.28
CA PRO A 920 -13.19 31.92 -3.83
C PRO A 920 -13.63 31.17 -5.08
N GLY A 921 -14.92 30.87 -5.18
CA GLY A 921 -15.54 30.29 -6.38
C GLY A 921 -15.73 31.30 -7.53
N LEU A 922 -15.71 32.59 -7.22
CA LEU A 922 -15.89 33.67 -8.22
C LEU A 922 -14.54 34.25 -8.64
N GLY A 923 -14.19 34.14 -9.91
CA GLY A 923 -12.91 34.65 -10.43
C GLY A 923 -12.71 36.15 -10.27
N THR A 924 -13.78 36.94 -10.32
CA THR A 924 -13.74 38.38 -10.05
C THR A 924 -13.40 38.68 -8.59
N LEU A 925 -14.00 37.95 -7.65
CA LEU A 925 -13.72 38.10 -6.22
C LEU A 925 -12.30 37.66 -5.91
N TYR A 926 -11.84 36.55 -6.50
CA TYR A 926 -10.45 36.12 -6.37
C TYR A 926 -9.46 37.21 -6.79
N LYS A 927 -9.65 37.80 -7.97
CA LYS A 927 -8.77 38.86 -8.49
C LYS A 927 -8.78 40.12 -7.58
N ALA A 928 -9.95 40.53 -7.13
CA ALA A 928 -10.08 41.67 -6.21
C ALA A 928 -9.35 41.43 -4.88
N GLN A 929 -9.55 40.28 -4.27
CA GLN A 929 -8.88 39.90 -3.02
C GLN A 929 -7.36 39.76 -3.19
N GLN A 930 -6.90 39.16 -4.30
CA GLN A 930 -5.47 39.01 -4.57
C GLN A 930 -4.78 40.37 -4.72
N ALA A 931 -5.38 41.27 -5.51
CA ALA A 931 -4.89 42.64 -5.64
C ALA A 931 -4.85 43.40 -4.30
N GLU A 932 -5.85 43.20 -3.45
CA GLU A 932 -5.91 43.86 -2.12
C GLU A 932 -4.83 43.30 -1.18
N ILE A 933 -4.55 42.01 -1.20
CA ILE A 933 -3.46 41.39 -0.43
C ILE A 933 -2.13 42.05 -0.81
N ILE A 934 -1.83 42.12 -2.12
CA ILE A 934 -0.59 42.72 -2.63
C ILE A 934 -0.50 44.20 -2.22
N ARG A 935 -1.59 44.96 -2.40
CA ARG A 935 -1.64 46.38 -2.01
C ARG A 935 -1.39 46.56 -0.52
N ARG A 936 -2.02 45.78 0.36
CA ARG A 936 -1.84 45.86 1.82
C ARG A 936 -0.45 45.44 2.28
N ALA A 937 0.14 44.43 1.64
CA ALA A 937 1.48 43.99 1.98
C ALA A 937 2.53 45.02 1.67
N LEU A 938 2.36 45.82 0.58
CA LEU A 938 3.30 46.82 0.14
C LEU A 938 2.97 48.25 0.65
N ALA A 939 1.77 48.51 1.21
CA ALA A 939 1.39 49.76 1.85
C ALA A 939 2.00 49.84 3.25
#